data_345d823db9cc9668e10fafc53d691af1
#
_entry.id   345d823db9cc9668e10fafc53d691af1
#
_cell.length_a   1.000
_cell.length_b   1.000
_cell.length_c   1.000
_cell.angle_alpha   90.00
_cell.angle_beta   90.00
_cell.angle_gamma   90.00
#
_symmetry.space_group_name_H-M   'P 1'
#
loop_
_entity.id
_entity.type
_entity.pdbx_description
1 polymer ?
#
loop_
_entity_poly.entity_id
_entity_poly.type
_entity_poly.pdbx_seq_one_letter_code
_entity_poly.pdbx_strand_id
1 'polypeptide(L)'
;MQTNAKTARPGAERKRPDRNPKKQAPARKAGPQTAQQTIPYREIFKDGICRVNDRLYTKSMEYEDINYQLAQADDQSAIFDGYCAFLNSFDSSLPFQLSFINHRSRPESKYKLNIPMKEDGYSDMRSEYVEMLEGQIAKSNNGIVRTKLLTFGVSADSLAAARPRLERVEADISSNFKKLGVQSRPLNGLERLEILHGQLHPGGTEPFRFTWDMIPKTGMGTKDFIAPTSFDFRQTRLFRMGSTWGAASYMQIMASELSDKLLAELLEVDAEMTITMHIQTVDQAKAIKTIKGKVSDIDKMKVEEQKKAVRSGYDMDILPPDLVTFSQDAKNLLNDLQSRNERMFLLTFLVVNTAATRRELDNDLFTVSGIMQKYNCLLKRLDFQQEQGLVSSLPLGYNGIEVQRGMTTSSTAIFVPFMTQELRMDGEAIYYGLNALSHNVIMANRKKLKNPNGLYLGVPGSGKSFSGKRELVNVFLATNDRIIILDPMGEYSPLVRQFGKDGLVVEIAPNSPHFINPMDLDLSMDDEVSPISLKCDFILSLMELIVGGKDGLQPVERTIIDRCARMVYRDLLNDPEHAPMPTLQDLYDLLCQQSEPEAKRLATALEIYVSGSLNLFNHKTNVDYKNARVLCFDLKKLGSGLRKIAMHILNDLSNNQVSYNFSCGIATWCYYDEFHVLLQDELTSSYFVTIWKMLRKKGCVPSALTQNVKDLLASRQIENIFENSDFMVLLSQAQGDRQILAKQLGISPHQLSYVTHSNPGEGLLFFGNVTIPFVDRFPKNTKLYSIMTTRPEEKEAQNE
;
A
#
# COMPACT_ATOMS: atom_id res chain seq x y z
N MET A 1 55.79 15.61 94.08
CA MET A 1 55.26 14.76 95.13
C MET A 1 54.34 13.70 94.53
N GLN A 2 54.88 12.56 94.43
CA GLN A 2 54.28 11.24 94.91
C GLN A 2 52.99 10.92 94.17
N THR A 3 53.08 9.93 93.26
CA THR A 3 52.88 8.43 93.30
C THR A 3 51.46 7.98 93.36
N ASN A 4 51.05 7.14 92.45
CA ASN A 4 50.94 5.68 92.32
C ASN A 4 49.96 5.30 91.25
N ALA A 5 50.29 4.59 90.26
CA ALA A 5 50.42 3.14 90.02
C ALA A 5 49.18 2.30 90.35
N LYS A 6 48.78 1.57 89.34
CA LYS A 6 48.11 0.21 89.31
C LYS A 6 46.77 0.28 88.52
N THR A 7 46.39 -0.59 87.60
CA THR A 7 46.86 -1.93 87.19
C THR A 7 46.14 -2.21 85.89
N ALA A 8 46.80 -2.89 85.02
CA ALA A 8 46.33 -3.38 83.67
C ALA A 8 45.41 -4.59 83.86
N ARG A 9 44.44 -4.72 82.90
CA ARG A 9 43.86 -5.98 82.50
C ARG A 9 43.68 -6.01 80.94
N PRO A 10 43.86 -7.18 80.33
CA PRO A 10 44.24 -7.29 78.93
C PRO A 10 43.06 -7.29 78.00
N GLY A 11 43.45 -6.80 76.81
CA GLY A 11 42.58 -6.55 75.73
C GLY A 11 41.99 -7.74 75.03
N ALA A 12 40.89 -7.47 74.31
CA ALA A 12 40.34 -8.27 73.29
C ALA A 12 40.87 -7.75 71.93
N GLU A 13 41.69 -8.54 71.26
CA GLU A 13 42.12 -8.31 69.89
C GLU A 13 40.89 -8.34 68.90
N ARG A 14 40.56 -7.19 68.34
CA ARG A 14 39.70 -7.12 67.17
C ARG A 14 40.58 -7.54 65.97
N LYS A 15 40.35 -8.76 65.46
CA LYS A 15 40.86 -9.20 64.15
C LYS A 15 40.27 -8.28 62.98
N ARG A 16 41.13 -7.53 62.36
CA ARG A 16 40.83 -6.89 61.09
C ARG A 16 40.62 -8.00 60.04
N PRO A 17 39.63 -7.93 59.20
CA PRO A 17 39.52 -8.87 58.08
C PRO A 17 40.63 -8.58 57.07
N ASP A 18 41.42 -9.60 56.78
CA ASP A 18 42.41 -9.63 55.70
C ASP A 18 41.74 -9.27 54.39
N ARG A 19 42.00 -8.09 53.86
CA ARG A 19 41.75 -7.76 52.44
C ARG A 19 42.92 -8.31 51.65
N ASN A 20 42.80 -9.57 51.27
CA ASN A 20 43.63 -10.08 50.21
C ASN A 20 43.04 -9.52 48.89
N PRO A 21 43.78 -8.68 48.13
CA PRO A 21 43.35 -8.32 46.81
C PRO A 21 43.48 -9.58 45.96
N LYS A 22 42.32 -10.19 45.61
CA LYS A 22 42.30 -11.20 44.56
C LYS A 22 42.96 -10.55 43.34
N LYS A 23 44.21 -10.99 43.03
CA LYS A 23 44.85 -10.70 41.75
C LYS A 23 43.87 -11.08 40.69
N GLN A 24 43.29 -10.08 40.00
CA GLN A 24 42.58 -10.30 38.76
C GLN A 24 43.59 -11.00 37.84
N ALA A 25 43.27 -12.21 37.43
CA ALA A 25 44.01 -12.90 36.40
C ALA A 25 44.11 -11.95 35.18
N PRO A 26 45.27 -11.82 34.54
CA PRO A 26 45.41 -10.98 33.38
C PRO A 26 44.34 -11.41 32.35
N ALA A 27 43.53 -10.45 31.85
CA ALA A 27 42.60 -10.70 30.81
C ALA A 27 43.35 -11.43 29.69
N ARG A 28 42.92 -12.67 29.40
CA ARG A 28 43.45 -13.41 28.27
C ARG A 28 43.23 -12.51 27.06
N LYS A 29 44.31 -12.11 26.38
CA LYS A 29 44.22 -11.49 25.06
C LYS A 29 43.36 -12.42 24.24
N ALA A 30 42.13 -11.98 23.92
CA ALA A 30 41.26 -12.72 23.05
C ALA A 30 41.99 -12.88 21.71
N GLY A 31 42.20 -14.12 21.27
CA GLY A 31 42.76 -14.39 19.94
C GLY A 31 41.82 -13.82 18.87
N PRO A 32 42.26 -13.74 17.62
CA PRO A 32 41.40 -13.21 16.54
C PRO A 32 40.10 -14.01 16.49
N GLN A 33 38.97 -13.29 16.58
CA GLN A 33 37.61 -13.87 16.49
C GLN A 33 37.32 -14.19 15.02
N THR A 34 36.64 -15.31 14.76
CA THR A 34 36.09 -15.58 13.43
C THR A 34 34.88 -14.71 13.15
N ALA A 35 34.55 -14.51 11.87
CA ALA A 35 33.34 -13.75 11.48
C ALA A 35 32.05 -14.31 12.13
N GLN A 36 31.96 -15.65 12.24
CA GLN A 36 30.83 -16.31 12.89
C GLN A 36 30.75 -16.01 14.40
N GLN A 37 31.90 -15.86 15.07
CA GLN A 37 31.93 -15.53 16.51
C GLN A 37 31.48 -14.10 16.81
N THR A 38 31.64 -13.19 15.87
CA THR A 38 31.17 -11.80 15.98
C THR A 38 29.64 -11.70 15.99
N ILE A 39 28.93 -12.61 15.28
CA ILE A 39 27.47 -12.57 15.18
C ILE A 39 26.84 -13.05 16.51
N PRO A 40 26.02 -12.21 17.20
CA PRO A 40 25.65 -12.43 18.61
C PRO A 40 24.42 -13.32 18.80
N TYR A 41 24.37 -14.52 18.20
CA TYR A 41 23.37 -15.53 18.52
C TYR A 41 24.02 -16.91 18.61
N ARG A 42 23.36 -17.85 19.24
CA ARG A 42 23.84 -19.25 19.31
C ARG A 42 23.21 -20.11 18.24
N GLU A 43 21.90 -20.03 18.07
CA GLU A 43 21.14 -20.90 17.18
C GLU A 43 19.85 -20.25 16.71
N ILE A 44 19.47 -20.48 15.45
CA ILE A 44 18.15 -20.13 14.89
C ILE A 44 17.45 -21.43 14.53
N PHE A 45 16.18 -21.57 14.95
CA PHE A 45 15.35 -22.75 14.70
C PHE A 45 14.42 -22.54 13.50
N LYS A 46 13.89 -23.65 12.97
CA LYS A 46 13.00 -23.62 11.78
C LYS A 46 11.76 -22.75 11.98
N ASP A 47 11.23 -22.72 13.20
CA ASP A 47 10.04 -21.95 13.60
C ASP A 47 10.31 -20.45 13.84
N GLY A 48 11.49 -19.98 13.51
CA GLY A 48 11.87 -18.60 13.63
C GLY A 48 12.35 -18.18 15.03
N ILE A 49 12.35 -19.06 16.02
CA ILE A 49 12.94 -18.77 17.33
C ILE A 49 14.45 -18.68 17.20
N CYS A 50 15.04 -17.65 17.80
CA CYS A 50 16.48 -17.46 17.88
C CYS A 50 16.93 -17.52 19.33
N ARG A 51 17.85 -18.42 19.64
CA ARG A 51 18.59 -18.43 20.93
C ARG A 51 19.76 -17.47 20.82
N VAL A 52 19.64 -16.30 21.43
CA VAL A 52 20.68 -15.27 21.39
C VAL A 52 21.80 -15.62 22.37
N ASN A 53 21.46 -15.90 23.61
CA ASN A 53 22.42 -16.32 24.63
C ASN A 53 21.83 -17.47 25.51
N ASP A 54 22.40 -17.74 26.66
CA ASP A 54 21.96 -18.85 27.53
C ASP A 54 20.50 -18.72 27.99
N ARG A 55 19.99 -17.49 28.12
CA ARG A 55 18.67 -17.21 28.64
C ARG A 55 17.75 -16.43 27.73
N LEU A 56 18.26 -15.73 26.73
CA LEU A 56 17.46 -14.89 25.85
C LEU A 56 17.08 -15.64 24.59
N TYR A 57 15.78 -15.78 24.39
CA TYR A 57 15.13 -16.30 23.19
C TYR A 57 14.29 -15.22 22.53
N THR A 58 14.41 -15.05 21.22
CA THR A 58 13.72 -14.00 20.47
C THR A 58 12.97 -14.54 19.25
N LYS A 59 11.88 -13.84 18.90
CA LYS A 59 11.17 -13.98 17.62
C LYS A 59 11.08 -12.63 16.93
N SER A 60 10.93 -12.65 15.61
CA SER A 60 10.76 -11.44 14.80
C SER A 60 9.49 -11.53 13.98
N MET A 61 8.80 -10.41 13.86
CA MET A 61 7.62 -10.24 13.03
C MET A 61 7.89 -9.15 12.01
N GLU A 62 7.51 -9.38 10.78
CA GLU A 62 7.42 -8.34 9.76
C GLU A 62 6.05 -7.68 9.83
N TYR A 63 6.01 -6.35 9.66
CA TYR A 63 4.76 -5.61 9.64
C TYR A 63 4.73 -4.60 8.49
N GLU A 64 3.53 -4.36 7.98
CA GLU A 64 3.28 -3.46 6.86
C GLU A 64 3.01 -2.03 7.31
N ASP A 65 3.01 -1.13 6.35
CA ASP A 65 2.66 0.26 6.57
C ASP A 65 1.14 0.49 6.59
N ILE A 66 0.75 1.52 7.34
CA ILE A 66 -0.58 2.14 7.22
C ILE A 66 -0.39 3.61 6.84
N ASN A 67 -1.46 4.19 6.29
CA ASN A 67 -1.41 5.54 5.77
C ASN A 67 -1.51 6.58 6.90
N TYR A 68 -0.40 6.84 7.59
CA TYR A 68 -0.33 7.83 8.68
C TYR A 68 -0.13 9.24 8.15
N GLN A 69 0.83 9.45 7.26
CA GLN A 69 1.19 10.81 6.78
C GLN A 69 0.10 11.49 5.98
N LEU A 70 -0.72 10.71 5.27
CA LEU A 70 -1.80 11.21 4.42
C LEU A 70 -3.17 11.18 5.10
N ALA A 71 -3.28 10.65 6.32
CA ALA A 71 -4.53 10.55 7.06
C ALA A 71 -5.07 11.92 7.47
N GLN A 72 -6.35 11.99 7.81
CA GLN A 72 -6.94 13.18 8.44
C GLN A 72 -6.37 13.39 9.84
N ALA A 73 -6.43 14.61 10.36
CA ALA A 73 -5.87 14.94 11.68
C ALA A 73 -6.45 14.07 12.80
N ASP A 74 -7.77 13.81 12.75
CA ASP A 74 -8.45 12.97 13.74
C ASP A 74 -7.97 11.50 13.63
N ASP A 75 -7.79 10.98 12.40
CA ASP A 75 -7.26 9.63 12.15
C ASP A 75 -5.78 9.53 12.56
N GLN A 76 -4.97 10.56 12.27
CA GLN A 76 -3.59 10.61 12.74
C GLN A 76 -3.51 10.55 14.26
N SER A 77 -4.37 11.31 14.95
CA SER A 77 -4.46 11.29 16.43
C SER A 77 -4.89 9.92 16.92
N ALA A 78 -5.87 9.29 16.30
CA ALA A 78 -6.33 7.94 16.68
C ALA A 78 -5.25 6.88 16.45
N ILE A 79 -4.49 6.94 15.36
CA ILE A 79 -3.36 6.05 15.10
C ILE A 79 -2.25 6.27 16.14
N PHE A 80 -1.94 7.53 16.46
CA PHE A 80 -0.93 7.87 17.46
C PHE A 80 -1.32 7.35 18.85
N ASP A 81 -2.56 7.56 19.29
CA ASP A 81 -3.09 7.06 20.56
C ASP A 81 -3.10 5.54 20.61
N GLY A 82 -3.50 4.91 19.51
CA GLY A 82 -3.44 3.45 19.36
C GLY A 82 -2.00 2.92 19.44
N TYR A 83 -1.02 3.64 18.88
CA TYR A 83 0.38 3.27 18.97
C TYR A 83 0.95 3.50 20.39
N CYS A 84 0.52 4.54 21.10
CA CYS A 84 0.80 4.70 22.53
C CYS A 84 0.28 3.52 23.35
N ALA A 85 -0.96 3.10 23.09
CA ALA A 85 -1.54 1.93 23.75
C ALA A 85 -0.77 0.63 23.42
N PHE A 86 -0.32 0.48 22.16
CA PHE A 86 0.52 -0.63 21.75
C PHE A 86 1.85 -0.66 22.52
N LEU A 87 2.57 0.45 22.63
CA LEU A 87 3.80 0.55 23.41
C LEU A 87 3.55 0.20 24.90
N ASN A 88 2.45 0.66 25.46
CA ASN A 88 2.05 0.39 26.82
C ASN A 88 1.65 -1.08 27.07
N SER A 89 1.47 -1.89 26.04
CA SER A 89 1.18 -3.32 26.20
C SER A 89 2.41 -4.15 26.60
N PHE A 90 3.63 -3.62 26.39
CA PHE A 90 4.87 -4.31 26.75
C PHE A 90 5.21 -4.07 28.23
N ASP A 91 5.43 -5.14 28.97
CA ASP A 91 5.90 -5.08 30.34
C ASP A 91 7.44 -4.98 30.43
N SER A 92 7.97 -4.72 31.63
CA SER A 92 9.41 -4.55 31.83
C SER A 92 10.25 -5.82 31.61
N SER A 93 9.63 -6.99 31.49
CA SER A 93 10.30 -8.28 31.22
C SER A 93 10.45 -8.58 29.73
N LEU A 94 9.79 -7.79 28.86
CA LEU A 94 9.75 -7.98 27.43
C LEU A 94 10.51 -6.87 26.70
N PRO A 95 11.84 -6.96 26.53
CA PRO A 95 12.56 -6.04 25.66
C PRO A 95 12.15 -6.28 24.22
N PHE A 96 11.96 -5.21 23.46
CA PHE A 96 11.64 -5.30 22.06
C PHE A 96 12.51 -4.33 21.24
N GLN A 97 12.64 -4.64 19.97
CA GLN A 97 13.47 -3.93 19.02
C GLN A 97 12.63 -3.67 17.75
N LEU A 98 12.55 -2.42 17.35
CA LEU A 98 12.08 -2.04 16.02
C LEU A 98 13.28 -1.87 15.10
N SER A 99 13.25 -2.52 13.95
CA SER A 99 14.31 -2.43 12.95
C SER A 99 13.72 -2.02 11.61
N PHE A 100 14.31 -1.01 11.01
CA PHE A 100 14.00 -0.50 9.69
C PHE A 100 15.23 -0.70 8.81
N ILE A 101 15.13 -1.62 7.87
CA ILE A 101 16.25 -2.06 7.04
C ILE A 101 16.02 -1.56 5.62
N ASN A 102 16.77 -0.55 5.20
CA ASN A 102 16.83 -0.10 3.82
C ASN A 102 17.99 -0.83 3.14
N HIS A 103 17.70 -1.67 2.19
CA HIS A 103 18.74 -2.38 1.43
C HIS A 103 18.48 -2.27 -0.07
N ARG A 104 19.56 -2.15 -0.86
CA ARG A 104 19.49 -2.18 -2.31
C ARG A 104 19.28 -3.62 -2.77
N SER A 105 18.20 -3.84 -3.48
CA SER A 105 17.94 -5.12 -4.14
C SER A 105 18.45 -5.05 -5.57
N ARG A 106 19.04 -6.13 -6.05
CA ARG A 106 19.35 -6.26 -7.48
C ARG A 106 18.04 -6.23 -8.27
N PRO A 107 17.97 -5.49 -9.40
CA PRO A 107 16.77 -5.47 -10.25
C PRO A 107 16.29 -6.87 -10.64
N GLU A 108 17.20 -7.78 -10.90
CA GLU A 108 16.93 -9.15 -11.35
C GLU A 108 16.23 -10.05 -10.31
N SER A 109 16.40 -9.77 -9.00
CA SER A 109 15.83 -10.64 -7.96
C SER A 109 14.43 -10.20 -7.48
N LYS A 110 14.04 -8.95 -7.75
CA LYS A 110 12.88 -8.32 -7.13
C LYS A 110 11.64 -8.25 -7.97
N TYR A 111 11.79 -8.05 -9.26
CA TYR A 111 10.68 -7.87 -10.17
C TYR A 111 10.70 -8.99 -11.21
N LYS A 112 10.21 -10.16 -10.82
CA LYS A 112 9.68 -11.06 -11.84
C LYS A 112 8.46 -10.35 -12.42
N LEU A 113 8.74 -9.45 -13.37
CA LEU A 113 7.72 -8.92 -14.26
C LEU A 113 7.14 -10.12 -14.98
N ASN A 114 6.01 -10.62 -14.50
CA ASN A 114 5.40 -11.81 -15.03
C ASN A 114 4.60 -11.45 -16.30
N ILE A 115 5.29 -10.86 -17.26
CA ILE A 115 4.77 -10.70 -18.62
C ILE A 115 5.30 -11.89 -19.41
N PRO A 116 4.48 -12.93 -19.58
CA PRO A 116 4.95 -14.14 -20.23
C PRO A 116 5.25 -13.87 -21.70
N MET A 117 6.46 -14.17 -22.15
CA MET A 117 6.77 -14.16 -23.58
C MET A 117 5.99 -15.28 -24.24
N LYS A 118 5.15 -14.94 -25.21
CA LYS A 118 4.27 -15.85 -25.97
C LYS A 118 4.58 -15.75 -27.47
N GLU A 119 4.45 -16.83 -28.18
CA GLU A 119 4.57 -16.87 -29.65
C GLU A 119 3.22 -16.51 -30.30
N ASP A 120 2.75 -15.30 -30.10
CA ASP A 120 1.44 -14.81 -30.57
C ASP A 120 1.52 -13.60 -31.51
N GLY A 121 2.76 -13.18 -31.84
CA GLY A 121 3.00 -12.03 -32.73
C GLY A 121 3.10 -10.68 -32.01
N TYR A 122 3.03 -10.65 -30.66
CA TYR A 122 3.13 -9.43 -29.84
C TYR A 122 4.41 -9.36 -29.02
N SER A 123 5.42 -10.12 -29.37
CA SER A 123 6.71 -10.17 -28.64
C SER A 123 7.42 -8.81 -28.60
N ASP A 124 7.36 -8.05 -29.70
CA ASP A 124 7.96 -6.70 -29.76
C ASP A 124 7.27 -5.74 -28.78
N MET A 125 5.93 -5.76 -28.73
CA MET A 125 5.17 -4.93 -27.78
C MET A 125 5.47 -5.33 -26.33
N ARG A 126 5.63 -6.62 -26.04
CA ARG A 126 6.01 -7.09 -24.71
C ARG A 126 7.41 -6.65 -24.33
N SER A 127 8.36 -6.79 -25.27
CA SER A 127 9.75 -6.36 -25.03
C SER A 127 9.82 -4.86 -24.72
N GLU A 128 9.16 -4.02 -25.52
CA GLU A 128 9.08 -2.57 -25.30
C GLU A 128 8.42 -2.25 -23.96
N TYR A 129 7.34 -2.97 -23.62
CA TYR A 129 6.65 -2.76 -22.34
C TYR A 129 7.49 -3.18 -21.14
N VAL A 130 8.22 -4.31 -21.22
CA VAL A 130 9.16 -4.77 -20.19
C VAL A 130 10.30 -3.78 -20.03
N GLU A 131 10.91 -3.31 -21.12
CA GLU A 131 11.98 -2.30 -21.10
C GLU A 131 11.50 -1.00 -20.43
N MET A 132 10.28 -0.56 -20.75
CA MET A 132 9.66 0.61 -20.11
C MET A 132 9.51 0.38 -18.60
N LEU A 133 9.00 -0.77 -18.17
CA LEU A 133 8.85 -1.11 -16.75
C LEU A 133 10.19 -1.18 -16.03
N GLU A 134 11.20 -1.82 -16.62
CA GLU A 134 12.57 -1.85 -16.10
C GLU A 134 13.16 -0.45 -15.97
N GLY A 135 12.92 0.41 -16.97
CA GLY A 135 13.31 1.81 -16.94
C GLY A 135 12.60 2.63 -15.85
N GLN A 136 11.33 2.33 -15.54
CA GLN A 136 10.61 2.96 -14.41
C GLN A 136 11.12 2.43 -13.06
N ILE A 137 11.37 1.13 -12.97
CA ILE A 137 11.97 0.50 -11.79
C ILE A 137 13.36 1.09 -11.52
N ALA A 138 14.16 1.31 -12.55
CA ALA A 138 15.48 1.94 -12.42
C ALA A 138 15.40 3.41 -11.96
N LYS A 139 14.31 4.11 -12.28
CA LYS A 139 14.05 5.49 -11.81
C LYS A 139 13.38 5.52 -10.44
N SER A 140 12.77 4.44 -10.00
CA SER A 140 12.26 4.30 -8.66
C SER A 140 13.43 4.27 -7.68
N ASN A 141 13.20 4.56 -6.43
CA ASN A 141 14.14 4.73 -5.30
C ASN A 141 15.42 3.84 -5.37
N ASN A 142 16.22 3.93 -6.45
CA ASN A 142 17.46 3.19 -6.73
C ASN A 142 17.44 1.70 -6.30
N GLY A 143 16.29 1.08 -6.32
CA GLY A 143 16.11 -0.31 -5.89
C GLY A 143 16.11 -0.53 -4.38
N ILE A 144 15.94 0.50 -3.55
CA ILE A 144 15.86 0.34 -2.09
C ILE A 144 14.54 -0.33 -1.70
N VAL A 145 14.66 -1.41 -0.95
CA VAL A 145 13.56 -2.08 -0.25
C VAL A 145 13.66 -1.78 1.22
N ARG A 146 12.54 -1.42 1.77
CA ARG A 146 12.41 -1.21 3.20
C ARG A 146 11.72 -2.40 3.84
N THR A 147 12.40 -3.03 4.78
CA THR A 147 11.85 -4.10 5.61
C THR A 147 11.66 -3.56 7.03
N LYS A 148 10.48 -3.74 7.59
CA LYS A 148 10.13 -3.30 8.95
C LYS A 148 9.91 -4.51 9.84
N LEU A 149 10.68 -4.60 10.89
CA LEU A 149 10.65 -5.74 11.81
C LEU A 149 10.42 -5.29 13.24
N LEU A 150 9.62 -6.06 13.95
CA LEU A 150 9.53 -6.03 15.41
C LEU A 150 10.12 -7.33 15.93
N THR A 151 11.20 -7.23 16.67
CA THR A 151 11.84 -8.36 17.36
C THR A 151 11.58 -8.23 18.85
N PHE A 152 11.08 -9.29 19.48
CA PHE A 152 10.79 -9.34 20.90
C PHE A 152 11.45 -10.56 21.54
N GLY A 153 11.75 -10.48 22.83
CA GLY A 153 12.49 -11.51 23.53
C GLY A 153 11.90 -11.89 24.87
N VAL A 154 12.11 -13.13 25.26
CA VAL A 154 11.78 -13.65 26.59
C VAL A 154 13.00 -14.31 27.21
N SER A 155 13.15 -14.16 28.53
CA SER A 155 14.15 -14.88 29.30
C SER A 155 13.61 -16.24 29.74
N ALA A 156 14.32 -17.32 29.37
CA ALA A 156 13.94 -18.69 29.74
C ALA A 156 15.19 -19.56 29.85
N ASP A 157 15.09 -20.64 30.64
CA ASP A 157 16.21 -21.57 30.86
C ASP A 157 16.31 -22.66 29.78
N SER A 158 15.27 -22.80 28.94
CA SER A 158 15.22 -23.78 27.84
C SER A 158 14.31 -23.30 26.70
N LEU A 159 14.51 -23.89 25.51
CA LEU A 159 13.65 -23.65 24.36
C LEU A 159 12.20 -24.08 24.62
N ALA A 160 12.00 -25.22 25.33
CA ALA A 160 10.67 -25.72 25.69
C ALA A 160 9.89 -24.74 26.57
N ALA A 161 10.58 -24.03 27.47
CA ALA A 161 9.98 -23.00 28.30
C ALA A 161 9.78 -21.65 27.58
N ALA A 162 10.64 -21.33 26.61
CA ALA A 162 10.58 -20.08 25.84
C ALA A 162 9.45 -20.09 24.81
N ARG A 163 9.24 -21.21 24.11
CA ARG A 163 8.31 -21.31 22.98
C ARG A 163 6.89 -20.87 23.31
N PRO A 164 6.19 -21.42 24.32
CA PRO A 164 4.81 -21.01 24.63
C PRO A 164 4.70 -19.53 25.02
N ARG A 165 5.73 -19.01 25.66
CA ARG A 165 5.76 -17.59 26.08
C ARG A 165 5.92 -16.68 24.86
N LEU A 166 6.80 -17.04 23.91
CA LEU A 166 6.99 -16.31 22.66
C LEU A 166 5.74 -16.35 21.79
N GLU A 167 5.07 -17.50 21.68
CA GLU A 167 3.83 -17.66 20.91
C GLU A 167 2.69 -16.80 21.50
N ARG A 168 2.59 -16.71 22.82
CA ARG A 168 1.62 -15.84 23.47
C ARG A 168 1.89 -14.37 23.16
N VAL A 169 3.15 -13.92 23.33
CA VAL A 169 3.54 -12.52 23.04
C VAL A 169 3.32 -12.20 21.57
N GLU A 170 3.61 -13.14 20.66
CA GLU A 170 3.34 -13.00 19.22
C GLU A 170 1.85 -12.77 18.94
N ALA A 171 0.97 -13.57 19.55
CA ALA A 171 -0.48 -13.42 19.41
C ALA A 171 -0.97 -12.06 19.94
N ASP A 172 -0.44 -11.61 21.10
CA ASP A 172 -0.77 -10.32 21.69
C ASP A 172 -0.33 -9.16 20.77
N ILE A 173 0.88 -9.22 20.22
CA ILE A 173 1.39 -8.22 19.27
C ILE A 173 0.54 -8.19 18.00
N SER A 174 0.25 -9.37 17.40
CA SER A 174 -0.59 -9.47 16.19
C SER A 174 -1.99 -8.89 16.42
N SER A 175 -2.59 -9.16 17.58
CA SER A 175 -3.89 -8.60 17.96
C SER A 175 -3.86 -7.08 18.06
N ASN A 176 -2.81 -6.52 18.68
CA ASN A 176 -2.67 -5.08 18.81
C ASN A 176 -2.37 -4.39 17.46
N PHE A 177 -1.54 -4.97 16.61
CA PHE A 177 -1.34 -4.48 15.24
C PHE A 177 -2.63 -4.51 14.41
N LYS A 178 -3.42 -5.58 14.54
CA LYS A 178 -4.73 -5.68 13.87
C LYS A 178 -5.69 -4.57 14.31
N LYS A 179 -5.69 -4.17 15.59
CA LYS A 179 -6.51 -3.03 16.08
C LYS A 179 -6.08 -1.71 15.45
N LEU A 180 -4.79 -1.55 15.14
CA LEU A 180 -4.24 -0.38 14.43
C LEU A 180 -4.46 -0.45 12.91
N GLY A 181 -5.02 -1.53 12.38
CA GLY A 181 -5.13 -1.76 10.95
C GLY A 181 -3.83 -2.21 10.27
N VAL A 182 -2.78 -2.52 11.06
CA VAL A 182 -1.48 -2.96 10.56
C VAL A 182 -1.50 -4.47 10.33
N GLN A 183 -1.12 -4.89 9.13
CA GLN A 183 -0.87 -6.30 8.85
C GLN A 183 0.49 -6.70 9.37
N SER A 184 0.59 -7.89 9.97
CA SER A 184 1.85 -8.43 10.48
C SER A 184 1.90 -9.94 10.35
N ARG A 185 3.11 -10.47 10.15
CA ARG A 185 3.35 -11.90 10.07
C ARG A 185 4.61 -12.29 10.83
N PRO A 186 4.63 -13.43 11.52
CA PRO A 186 5.85 -13.96 12.10
C PRO A 186 6.80 -14.45 11.00
N LEU A 187 8.10 -14.25 11.22
CA LEU A 187 9.14 -14.77 10.35
C LEU A 187 9.54 -16.18 10.78
N ASN A 188 9.68 -17.09 9.81
CA ASN A 188 10.29 -18.39 10.03
C ASN A 188 11.83 -18.30 10.06
N GLY A 189 12.50 -19.41 10.37
CA GLY A 189 13.97 -19.43 10.52
C GLY A 189 14.71 -19.14 9.22
N LEU A 190 14.19 -19.56 8.06
CA LEU A 190 14.78 -19.28 6.75
C LEU A 190 14.72 -17.79 6.43
N GLU A 191 13.54 -17.19 6.59
CA GLU A 191 13.33 -15.75 6.35
C GLU A 191 14.22 -14.89 7.27
N ARG A 192 14.37 -15.26 8.54
CA ARG A 192 15.27 -14.55 9.46
C ARG A 192 16.73 -14.65 9.01
N LEU A 193 17.17 -15.82 8.55
CA LEU A 193 18.54 -16.01 8.04
C LEU A 193 18.76 -15.20 6.75
N GLU A 194 17.78 -15.16 5.86
CA GLU A 194 17.83 -14.35 4.63
C GLU A 194 17.98 -12.86 4.93
N ILE A 195 17.22 -12.33 5.87
CA ILE A 195 17.30 -10.93 6.30
C ILE A 195 18.67 -10.63 6.92
N LEU A 196 19.16 -11.51 7.81
CA LEU A 196 20.49 -11.36 8.43
C LEU A 196 21.61 -11.44 7.38
N HIS A 197 21.49 -12.35 6.42
CA HIS A 197 22.42 -12.44 5.29
C HIS A 197 22.43 -11.14 4.49
N GLY A 198 21.25 -10.59 4.14
CA GLY A 198 21.14 -9.33 3.40
C GLY A 198 21.81 -8.15 4.13
N GLN A 199 21.66 -8.05 5.46
CA GLN A 199 22.33 -7.01 6.25
C GLN A 199 23.85 -7.19 6.36
N LEU A 200 24.33 -8.44 6.33
CA LEU A 200 25.76 -8.77 6.44
C LEU A 200 26.46 -8.82 5.06
N HIS A 201 25.68 -8.80 3.96
CA HIS A 201 26.16 -8.73 2.56
C HIS A 201 25.48 -7.57 1.82
N PRO A 202 25.74 -6.31 2.24
CA PRO A 202 25.12 -5.14 1.62
C PRO A 202 25.39 -5.08 0.12
N GLY A 203 24.47 -4.50 -0.65
CA GLY A 203 24.54 -4.43 -2.11
C GLY A 203 24.29 -5.75 -2.82
N GLY A 204 23.85 -6.80 -2.10
CA GLY A 204 23.55 -8.12 -2.67
C GLY A 204 24.75 -8.78 -3.34
N THR A 205 25.95 -8.57 -2.78
CA THR A 205 27.22 -9.06 -3.34
C THR A 205 27.29 -10.57 -3.45
N GLU A 206 26.62 -11.28 -2.52
CA GLU A 206 26.57 -12.75 -2.51
C GLU A 206 25.10 -13.21 -2.44
N PRO A 207 24.69 -14.19 -3.24
CA PRO A 207 23.35 -14.77 -3.17
C PRO A 207 23.19 -15.64 -1.92
N PHE A 208 22.08 -15.51 -1.20
CA PHE A 208 21.75 -16.39 -0.09
C PHE A 208 21.43 -17.80 -0.60
N ARG A 209 22.18 -18.80 -0.15
CA ARG A 209 22.02 -20.21 -0.53
C ARG A 209 22.01 -21.08 0.71
N PHE A 210 20.82 -21.34 1.23
CA PHE A 210 20.64 -22.15 2.42
C PHE A 210 19.37 -22.98 2.36
N THR A 211 19.47 -24.24 2.78
CA THR A 211 18.34 -25.11 3.07
C THR A 211 18.65 -25.90 4.33
N TRP A 212 17.62 -26.22 5.12
CA TRP A 212 17.82 -26.87 6.43
C TRP A 212 18.51 -28.24 6.38
N ASP A 213 18.45 -28.93 5.25
CA ASP A 213 19.10 -30.19 5.03
C ASP A 213 20.63 -30.07 4.80
N MET A 214 21.13 -28.87 4.58
CA MET A 214 22.56 -28.61 4.49
C MET A 214 23.26 -28.75 5.85
N ILE A 215 22.64 -28.38 6.95
CA ILE A 215 23.24 -28.46 8.29
C ILE A 215 23.73 -29.89 8.63
N PRO A 216 22.89 -30.92 8.60
CA PRO A 216 23.32 -32.27 8.92
C PRO A 216 24.28 -32.86 7.86
N LYS A 217 24.22 -32.41 6.61
CA LYS A 217 25.10 -32.92 5.52
C LYS A 217 26.50 -32.34 5.59
N THR A 218 26.64 -31.08 5.99
CA THR A 218 27.94 -30.37 5.98
C THR A 218 28.58 -30.26 7.36
N GLY A 219 27.78 -30.42 8.46
CA GLY A 219 28.21 -30.11 9.82
C GLY A 219 28.41 -28.63 10.11
N MET A 220 27.99 -27.77 9.18
CA MET A 220 28.06 -26.31 9.32
C MET A 220 26.85 -25.80 10.15
N GLY A 221 27.05 -24.71 10.89
CA GLY A 221 25.98 -24.02 11.58
C GLY A 221 25.31 -22.94 10.73
N THR A 222 24.14 -22.40 11.17
CA THR A 222 23.43 -21.35 10.44
C THR A 222 24.29 -20.09 10.23
N LYS A 223 25.24 -19.81 11.11
CA LYS A 223 26.16 -18.67 10.99
C LYS A 223 27.10 -18.75 9.80
N ASP A 224 27.46 -19.95 9.39
CA ASP A 224 28.40 -20.16 8.28
C ASP A 224 27.79 -19.74 6.93
N PHE A 225 26.45 -19.73 6.83
CA PHE A 225 25.72 -19.35 5.63
C PHE A 225 25.38 -17.85 5.57
N ILE A 226 25.53 -17.11 6.68
CA ILE A 226 25.20 -15.69 6.73
C ILE A 226 26.41 -14.80 7.06
N ALA A 227 27.51 -15.37 7.54
CA ALA A 227 28.67 -14.59 7.93
C ALA A 227 29.39 -14.04 6.69
N PRO A 228 29.80 -12.76 6.68
CA PRO A 228 30.63 -12.22 5.63
C PRO A 228 32.04 -12.84 5.69
N THR A 229 32.80 -12.68 4.60
CA THR A 229 34.17 -13.20 4.51
C THR A 229 35.08 -12.67 5.61
N SER A 230 34.88 -11.43 6.07
CA SER A 230 35.65 -10.81 7.15
C SER A 230 34.96 -9.62 7.76
N PHE A 231 35.26 -9.35 9.04
CA PHE A 231 35.02 -8.09 9.71
C PHE A 231 36.34 -7.38 10.03
N ASP A 232 36.39 -6.07 9.85
CA ASP A 232 37.51 -5.23 10.24
C ASP A 232 37.05 -4.04 11.08
N PHE A 233 37.34 -4.03 12.39
CA PHE A 233 36.98 -3.00 13.35
C PHE A 233 38.23 -2.21 13.86
N ARG A 234 39.34 -2.24 13.14
CA ARG A 234 40.56 -1.51 13.56
C ARG A 234 40.43 0.00 13.53
N GLN A 235 39.46 0.53 12.72
CA GLN A 235 39.23 1.95 12.68
C GLN A 235 38.28 2.36 13.84
N THR A 236 38.55 3.49 14.47
CA THR A 236 37.76 3.97 15.62
C THR A 236 36.30 4.24 15.31
N ARG A 237 35.99 4.76 14.10
CA ARG A 237 34.70 5.30 13.69
C ARG A 237 34.06 4.62 12.49
N LEU A 238 34.72 3.62 11.95
CA LEU A 238 34.30 2.91 10.77
C LEU A 238 34.58 1.42 10.95
N PHE A 239 33.86 0.59 10.20
CA PHE A 239 34.16 -0.82 10.06
C PHE A 239 34.13 -1.24 8.60
N ARG A 240 34.58 -2.45 8.31
CA ARG A 240 34.41 -3.09 7.01
C ARG A 240 33.84 -4.49 7.18
N MET A 241 32.94 -4.83 6.24
CA MET A 241 32.42 -6.18 6.05
C MET A 241 32.82 -6.64 4.65
N GLY A 242 33.81 -7.56 4.53
CA GLY A 242 34.38 -7.88 3.24
C GLY A 242 34.93 -6.63 2.53
N SER A 243 34.36 -6.30 1.38
CA SER A 243 34.72 -5.10 0.60
C SER A 243 33.91 -3.84 1.01
N THR A 244 32.81 -3.99 1.72
CA THR A 244 31.86 -2.90 2.04
C THR A 244 32.32 -2.09 3.26
N TRP A 245 32.20 -0.77 3.17
CA TRP A 245 32.45 0.15 4.27
C TRP A 245 31.18 0.36 5.08
N GLY A 246 31.32 0.53 6.41
CA GLY A 246 30.19 0.79 7.30
C GLY A 246 30.57 1.71 8.46
N ALA A 247 29.52 2.32 9.04
CA ALA A 247 29.62 3.14 10.23
C ALA A 247 28.39 2.95 11.13
N ALA A 248 28.62 2.65 12.39
CA ALA A 248 27.60 2.61 13.41
C ALA A 248 27.57 3.93 14.20
N SER A 249 26.40 4.49 14.34
CA SER A 249 26.14 5.76 15.00
C SER A 249 24.90 5.64 15.90
N TYR A 250 24.76 6.55 16.85
CA TYR A 250 23.54 6.69 17.65
C TYR A 250 22.99 8.11 17.54
N MET A 251 21.70 8.25 17.75
CA MET A 251 21.03 9.54 17.80
C MET A 251 21.07 10.11 19.21
N GLN A 252 21.62 11.30 19.34
CA GLN A 252 21.55 12.10 20.54
C GLN A 252 20.46 13.16 20.39
N ILE A 253 19.38 13.05 21.17
CA ILE A 253 18.26 13.98 21.16
C ILE A 253 18.61 15.19 22.01
N MET A 254 18.64 16.38 21.42
CA MET A 254 18.86 17.65 22.07
C MET A 254 17.57 18.48 22.19
N ALA A 255 16.57 18.14 21.37
CA ALA A 255 15.28 18.80 21.35
C ALA A 255 14.50 18.56 22.64
N SER A 256 13.74 19.57 23.10
CA SER A 256 12.71 19.44 24.14
C SER A 256 11.47 18.71 23.61
N GLU A 257 11.12 18.96 22.35
CA GLU A 257 10.02 18.34 21.62
C GLU A 257 10.54 17.77 20.31
N LEU A 258 10.04 16.61 19.94
CA LEU A 258 10.35 15.93 18.66
C LEU A 258 9.17 16.05 17.71
N SER A 259 9.45 15.88 16.43
CA SER A 259 8.44 15.77 15.38
C SER A 259 8.33 14.32 14.89
N ASP A 260 7.12 13.87 14.64
CA ASP A 260 6.80 12.57 14.02
C ASP A 260 7.37 12.41 12.60
N LYS A 261 7.75 13.53 11.95
CA LYS A 261 8.37 13.55 10.63
C LYS A 261 9.84 13.08 10.63
N LEU A 262 10.52 13.11 11.78
CA LEU A 262 11.94 12.77 11.85
C LEU A 262 12.23 11.36 11.34
N LEU A 263 11.53 10.36 11.87
CA LEU A 263 11.75 8.97 11.45
C LEU A 263 11.37 8.78 9.98
N ALA A 264 10.31 9.40 9.51
CA ALA A 264 9.86 9.33 8.15
C ALA A 264 10.91 9.88 7.16
N GLU A 265 11.42 11.10 7.39
CA GLU A 265 12.48 11.69 6.54
C GLU A 265 13.77 10.87 6.56
N LEU A 266 14.13 10.28 7.70
CA LEU A 266 15.28 9.38 7.77
C LEU A 266 15.10 8.12 6.94
N LEU A 267 13.90 7.54 6.94
CA LEU A 267 13.61 6.35 6.17
C LEU A 267 13.53 6.61 4.66
N GLU A 268 13.28 7.85 4.23
CA GLU A 268 13.25 8.27 2.82
C GLU A 268 14.64 8.46 2.21
N VAL A 269 15.71 8.45 3.02
CA VAL A 269 17.08 8.61 2.50
C VAL A 269 17.44 7.49 1.54
N ASP A 270 17.95 7.85 0.37
CA ASP A 270 18.45 6.91 -0.66
C ASP A 270 19.84 6.38 -0.27
N ALA A 271 19.90 5.58 0.79
CA ALA A 271 21.12 4.95 1.29
C ALA A 271 20.83 3.55 1.85
N GLU A 272 21.80 2.67 1.74
CA GLU A 272 21.77 1.41 2.48
C GLU A 272 22.02 1.69 3.96
N MET A 273 20.97 1.55 4.75
CA MET A 273 21.09 1.77 6.18
C MET A 273 20.10 0.93 6.98
N THR A 274 20.46 0.69 8.22
CA THR A 274 19.59 0.08 9.22
C THR A 274 19.38 1.06 10.37
N ILE A 275 18.12 1.44 10.61
CA ILE A 275 17.73 2.17 11.81
C ILE A 275 17.18 1.14 12.81
N THR A 276 17.70 1.17 14.03
CA THR A 276 17.31 0.24 15.07
C THR A 276 16.96 0.98 16.36
N MET A 277 15.80 0.69 16.90
CA MET A 277 15.31 1.24 18.16
C MET A 277 15.18 0.08 19.15
N HIS A 278 16.06 0.02 20.14
CA HIS A 278 15.88 -0.86 21.30
C HIS A 278 15.06 -0.15 22.35
N ILE A 279 13.95 -0.73 22.72
CA ILE A 279 12.97 -0.15 23.64
C ILE A 279 12.77 -1.12 24.81
N GLN A 280 13.04 -0.64 26.00
CA GLN A 280 12.84 -1.38 27.23
C GLN A 280 11.91 -0.63 28.15
N THR A 281 10.78 -1.24 28.51
CA THR A 281 9.85 -0.68 29.47
C THR A 281 10.48 -0.70 30.87
N VAL A 282 10.40 0.40 31.57
CA VAL A 282 10.81 0.48 33.00
C VAL A 282 9.61 0.12 33.85
N ASP A 283 9.83 -0.67 34.92
CA ASP A 283 8.80 -0.95 35.91
C ASP A 283 8.22 0.34 36.47
N GLN A 284 6.87 0.47 36.47
CA GLN A 284 6.19 1.72 36.83
C GLN A 284 6.49 2.20 38.25
N ALA A 285 6.53 1.26 39.21
CA ALA A 285 6.83 1.61 40.61
C ALA A 285 8.28 2.09 40.74
N LYS A 286 9.21 1.45 40.02
CA LYS A 286 10.62 1.84 39.99
C LYS A 286 10.82 3.18 39.32
N ALA A 287 10.12 3.44 38.18
CA ALA A 287 10.16 4.72 37.47
C ALA A 287 9.70 5.86 38.39
N ILE A 288 8.51 5.76 38.99
CA ILE A 288 7.95 6.75 39.91
C ILE A 288 8.90 7.00 41.09
N LYS A 289 9.45 5.94 41.71
CA LYS A 289 10.39 6.07 42.83
C LYS A 289 11.66 6.81 42.42
N THR A 290 12.20 6.50 41.25
CA THR A 290 13.40 7.17 40.70
C THR A 290 13.16 8.65 40.47
N ILE A 291 12.04 9.01 39.83
CA ILE A 291 11.70 10.42 39.53
C ILE A 291 11.40 11.18 40.82
N LYS A 292 10.67 10.59 41.78
CA LYS A 292 10.47 11.19 43.11
C LYS A 292 11.80 11.49 43.82
N GLY A 293 12.76 10.58 43.73
CA GLY A 293 14.11 10.79 44.23
C GLY A 293 14.79 11.99 43.56
N LYS A 294 14.71 12.10 42.22
CA LYS A 294 15.27 13.23 41.46
C LYS A 294 14.59 14.56 41.80
N VAL A 295 13.27 14.59 41.92
CA VAL A 295 12.53 15.80 42.38
C VAL A 295 13.01 16.25 43.74
N SER A 296 13.15 15.30 44.70
CA SER A 296 13.66 15.61 46.03
C SER A 296 15.10 16.17 46.00
N ASP A 297 15.97 15.61 45.15
CA ASP A 297 17.34 16.10 45.02
C ASP A 297 17.39 17.51 44.40
N ILE A 298 16.55 17.79 43.39
CA ILE A 298 16.40 19.13 42.77
C ILE A 298 15.87 20.13 43.82
N ASP A 299 14.87 19.75 44.63
CA ASP A 299 14.33 20.62 45.68
C ASP A 299 15.40 20.92 46.72
N LYS A 300 16.29 19.96 47.09
CA LYS A 300 17.44 20.22 47.96
C LYS A 300 18.42 21.23 47.32
N MET A 301 18.74 21.06 46.03
CA MET A 301 19.59 22.00 45.31
C MET A 301 18.98 23.42 45.30
N LYS A 302 17.65 23.55 45.09
CA LYS A 302 16.97 24.85 45.21
C LYS A 302 17.16 25.48 46.57
N VAL A 303 16.97 24.72 47.65
CA VAL A 303 17.18 25.21 49.02
C VAL A 303 18.64 25.63 49.27
N GLU A 304 19.60 24.91 48.68
CA GLU A 304 21.02 25.28 48.78
C GLU A 304 21.34 26.58 48.04
N GLU A 305 20.81 26.76 46.82
CA GLU A 305 20.98 27.99 46.03
C GLU A 305 20.27 29.16 46.69
N GLN A 306 19.06 29.00 47.25
CA GLN A 306 18.40 30.02 48.09
C GLN A 306 19.23 30.44 49.27
N LYS A 307 19.81 29.49 50.00
CA LYS A 307 20.73 29.81 51.15
C LYS A 307 21.97 30.57 50.66
N LYS A 308 22.52 30.25 49.49
CA LYS A 308 23.65 31.00 48.91
C LYS A 308 23.25 32.41 48.52
N ALA A 309 22.09 32.60 47.89
CA ALA A 309 21.58 33.91 47.48
C ALA A 309 21.42 34.82 48.71
N VAL A 310 20.78 34.33 49.78
CA VAL A 310 20.64 35.08 51.04
C VAL A 310 21.99 35.44 51.67
N ARG A 311 22.94 34.51 51.68
CA ARG A 311 24.29 34.81 52.19
C ARG A 311 25.04 35.85 51.39
N SER A 312 24.71 35.97 50.09
CA SER A 312 25.30 36.93 49.19
C SER A 312 24.51 38.25 49.09
N GLY A 313 23.46 38.44 49.89
CA GLY A 313 22.64 39.65 49.93
C GLY A 313 21.64 39.76 48.78
N TYR A 314 21.35 38.69 48.05
CA TYR A 314 20.34 38.62 46.99
C TYR A 314 19.00 38.07 47.52
N ASP A 315 17.92 38.37 46.77
CA ASP A 315 16.60 37.87 47.09
C ASP A 315 16.54 36.32 46.98
N MET A 316 15.81 35.69 47.88
CA MET A 316 15.61 34.22 47.88
C MET A 316 14.91 33.68 46.60
N ASP A 317 14.18 34.53 45.90
CA ASP A 317 13.45 34.16 44.68
C ASP A 317 14.35 34.14 43.44
N ILE A 318 15.59 34.64 43.54
CA ILE A 318 16.58 34.63 42.45
C ILE A 318 17.23 33.23 42.38
N LEU A 319 16.64 32.32 41.63
CA LEU A 319 17.18 31.00 41.34
C LEU A 319 17.75 30.93 39.94
N PRO A 320 18.78 30.12 39.69
CA PRO A 320 19.22 29.83 38.31
C PRO A 320 18.06 29.35 37.45
N PRO A 321 17.82 29.93 36.25
CA PRO A 321 16.69 29.58 35.37
C PRO A 321 16.63 28.10 35.08
N ASP A 322 17.78 27.47 34.81
CA ASP A 322 17.88 26.04 34.54
C ASP A 322 17.33 25.17 35.68
N LEU A 323 17.60 25.57 36.93
CA LEU A 323 17.14 24.81 38.11
C LEU A 323 15.61 24.91 38.29
N VAL A 324 15.03 26.06 37.95
CA VAL A 324 13.57 26.28 37.94
C VAL A 324 12.92 25.40 36.89
N THR A 325 13.46 25.42 35.66
CA THR A 325 12.96 24.63 34.54
C THR A 325 13.06 23.12 34.84
N PHE A 326 14.23 22.62 35.26
CA PHE A 326 14.41 21.21 35.59
C PHE A 326 13.47 20.74 36.73
N SER A 327 13.17 21.60 37.69
CA SER A 327 12.24 21.25 38.75
C SER A 327 10.81 21.14 38.23
N GLN A 328 10.41 22.03 37.34
CA GLN A 328 9.08 22.00 36.74
C GLN A 328 8.92 20.79 35.85
N ASP A 329 9.90 20.51 35.01
CA ASP A 329 9.91 19.35 34.11
C ASP A 329 9.87 18.02 34.87
N ALA A 330 10.66 17.91 35.97
CA ALA A 330 10.65 16.70 36.78
C ALA A 330 9.30 16.49 37.48
N LYS A 331 8.63 17.58 37.93
CA LYS A 331 7.28 17.52 38.52
C LYS A 331 6.23 17.18 37.49
N ASN A 332 6.29 17.76 36.29
CA ASN A 332 5.40 17.45 35.18
C ASN A 332 5.53 15.97 34.81
N LEU A 333 6.76 15.46 34.62
CA LEU A 333 7.03 14.06 34.34
C LEU A 333 6.47 13.13 35.42
N LEU A 334 6.63 13.49 36.72
CA LEU A 334 6.08 12.70 37.79
C LEU A 334 4.55 12.66 37.74
N ASN A 335 3.92 13.77 37.44
CA ASN A 335 2.46 13.88 37.33
C ASN A 335 1.96 13.03 36.13
N ASP A 336 2.63 13.11 34.99
CA ASP A 336 2.30 12.32 33.80
C ASP A 336 2.37 10.81 34.06
N LEU A 337 3.44 10.36 34.76
CA LEU A 337 3.59 8.96 35.17
C LEU A 337 2.56 8.50 36.22
N GLN A 338 1.96 9.41 37.00
CA GLN A 338 1.01 9.07 38.06
C GLN A 338 -0.45 9.21 37.63
N SER A 339 -0.77 10.17 36.74
CA SER A 339 -2.14 10.57 36.42
C SER A 339 -2.56 10.33 34.97
N ARG A 340 -1.60 10.21 34.06
CA ARG A 340 -1.87 9.97 32.62
C ARG A 340 -1.31 8.61 32.26
N ASN A 341 -1.95 7.73 31.70
CA ASN A 341 -1.51 6.38 31.31
C ASN A 341 -0.12 6.33 30.58
N GLU A 342 0.84 7.14 31.06
CA GLU A 342 2.21 7.24 30.59
C GLU A 342 3.10 6.21 31.32
N ARG A 343 3.97 5.55 30.58
CA ARG A 343 5.04 4.68 31.08
C ARG A 343 6.39 5.27 30.75
N MET A 344 7.43 4.79 31.44
CA MET A 344 8.80 5.17 31.14
C MET A 344 9.49 4.08 30.36
N PHE A 345 10.15 4.47 29.28
CA PHE A 345 10.97 3.60 28.41
C PHE A 345 12.42 4.06 28.42
N LEU A 346 13.33 3.11 28.26
CA LEU A 346 14.73 3.35 27.92
C LEU A 346 14.91 3.06 26.45
N LEU A 347 15.27 4.08 25.68
CA LEU A 347 15.45 4.02 24.23
C LEU A 347 16.92 4.12 23.86
N THR A 348 17.41 3.15 23.06
CA THR A 348 18.66 3.25 22.29
C THR A 348 18.28 3.37 20.80
N PHE A 349 18.64 4.47 20.16
CA PHE A 349 18.37 4.71 18.74
C PHE A 349 19.69 4.63 17.95
N LEU A 350 19.85 3.59 17.16
CA LEU A 350 21.04 3.32 16.38
C LEU A 350 20.79 3.54 14.88
N VAL A 351 21.82 3.99 14.18
CA VAL A 351 21.85 4.09 12.71
C VAL A 351 23.13 3.48 12.21
N VAL A 352 23.01 2.47 11.39
CA VAL A 352 24.15 1.82 10.71
C VAL A 352 24.01 2.07 9.22
N ASN A 353 24.98 2.79 8.65
CA ASN A 353 25.08 3.03 7.21
C ASN A 353 26.13 2.12 6.62
N THR A 354 25.89 1.62 5.40
CA THR A 354 26.85 0.82 4.63
C THR A 354 26.91 1.33 3.19
N ALA A 355 28.09 1.29 2.57
CA ALA A 355 28.30 1.70 1.20
C ALA A 355 29.48 0.96 0.54
N ALA A 356 29.49 0.90 -0.78
CA ALA A 356 30.57 0.25 -1.55
C ALA A 356 31.89 1.01 -1.40
N THR A 357 31.84 2.34 -1.31
CA THR A 357 33.01 3.19 -1.16
C THR A 357 32.92 4.06 0.10
N ARG A 358 34.10 4.43 0.61
CA ARG A 358 34.17 5.35 1.76
C ARG A 358 33.54 6.72 1.46
N ARG A 359 33.68 7.23 0.23
CA ARG A 359 33.12 8.51 -0.18
C ARG A 359 31.58 8.50 -0.16
N GLU A 360 30.97 7.45 -0.66
CA GLU A 360 29.52 7.26 -0.60
C GLU A 360 29.04 7.20 0.86
N LEU A 361 29.72 6.39 1.71
CA LEU A 361 29.40 6.31 3.12
C LEU A 361 29.47 7.68 3.81
N ASP A 362 30.51 8.49 3.53
CA ASP A 362 30.63 9.84 4.13
C ASP A 362 29.51 10.77 3.64
N ASN A 363 29.09 10.68 2.38
CA ASN A 363 27.96 11.43 1.83
C ASN A 363 26.63 11.02 2.50
N ASP A 364 26.38 9.71 2.65
CA ASP A 364 25.17 9.21 3.30
C ASP A 364 25.07 9.67 4.75
N LEU A 365 26.18 9.60 5.47
CA LEU A 365 26.27 10.07 6.85
C LEU A 365 26.07 11.59 6.98
N PHE A 366 26.54 12.35 6.00
CA PHE A 366 26.29 13.80 5.95
C PHE A 366 24.82 14.09 5.75
N THR A 367 24.16 13.40 4.83
CA THR A 367 22.71 13.51 4.58
C THR A 367 21.90 13.18 5.82
N VAL A 368 22.15 12.02 6.45
CA VAL A 368 21.48 11.59 7.69
C VAL A 368 21.71 12.58 8.82
N SER A 369 22.95 13.10 8.97
CA SER A 369 23.26 14.11 9.97
C SER A 369 22.52 15.42 9.72
N GLY A 370 22.37 15.84 8.47
CA GLY A 370 21.61 17.04 8.10
C GLY A 370 20.13 16.94 8.46
N ILE A 371 19.50 15.81 8.19
CA ILE A 371 18.11 15.55 8.58
C ILE A 371 17.97 15.58 10.10
N MET A 372 18.85 14.90 10.85
CA MET A 372 18.79 14.91 12.32
C MET A 372 18.95 16.31 12.89
N GLN A 373 19.87 17.12 12.34
CA GLN A 373 20.08 18.51 12.78
C GLN A 373 18.85 19.39 12.58
N LYS A 374 18.10 19.20 11.49
CA LYS A 374 16.82 19.89 11.22
C LYS A 374 15.83 19.72 12.39
N TYR A 375 15.87 18.60 13.10
CA TYR A 375 15.03 18.27 14.22
C TYR A 375 15.75 18.40 15.58
N ASN A 376 16.81 19.18 15.66
CA ASN A 376 17.62 19.35 16.87
C ASN A 376 18.11 18.03 17.50
N CYS A 377 18.49 17.09 16.65
CA CYS A 377 19.12 15.84 17.01
C CYS A 377 20.53 15.78 16.42
N LEU A 378 21.42 15.04 17.05
CA LEU A 378 22.80 14.87 16.59
C LEU A 378 23.07 13.40 16.27
N LEU A 379 23.64 13.13 15.10
CA LEU A 379 24.20 11.83 14.76
C LEU A 379 25.61 11.72 15.35
N LYS A 380 25.78 10.88 16.35
CA LYS A 380 27.09 10.65 17.02
C LYS A 380 27.63 9.28 16.63
N ARG A 381 28.87 9.23 16.14
CA ARG A 381 29.58 7.97 15.87
C ARG A 381 29.84 7.22 17.18
N LEU A 382 29.75 5.91 17.11
CA LEU A 382 30.12 5.01 18.23
C LEU A 382 31.65 4.81 18.22
N ASP A 383 32.39 5.77 18.81
CA ASP A 383 33.84 5.72 18.84
C ASP A 383 34.31 4.49 19.66
N PHE A 384 35.17 3.65 19.07
CA PHE A 384 35.65 2.37 19.61
C PHE A 384 34.58 1.29 19.89
N GLN A 385 33.32 1.51 19.47
CA GLN A 385 32.18 0.60 19.66
C GLN A 385 31.51 0.24 18.34
N GLN A 386 32.24 0.24 17.25
CA GLN A 386 31.69 -0.07 15.92
C GLN A 386 31.19 -1.50 15.80
N GLU A 387 31.89 -2.48 16.40
CA GLU A 387 31.45 -3.86 16.49
C GLU A 387 30.15 -3.97 17.29
N GLN A 388 30.09 -3.40 18.49
CA GLN A 388 28.90 -3.41 19.34
C GLN A 388 27.71 -2.72 18.63
N GLY A 389 27.95 -1.62 17.93
CA GLY A 389 26.95 -0.91 17.14
C GLY A 389 26.37 -1.75 16.01
N LEU A 390 27.23 -2.38 15.21
CA LEU A 390 26.79 -3.26 14.13
C LEU A 390 25.98 -4.44 14.67
N VAL A 391 26.50 -5.19 15.64
CA VAL A 391 25.79 -6.39 16.14
C VAL A 391 24.49 -6.04 16.88
N SER A 392 24.39 -4.85 17.48
CA SER A 392 23.14 -4.36 18.08
C SER A 392 22.12 -3.91 17.04
N SER A 393 22.52 -3.62 15.81
CA SER A 393 21.60 -3.26 14.73
C SER A 393 20.91 -4.47 14.09
N LEU A 394 21.45 -5.66 14.28
CA LEU A 394 20.84 -6.90 13.76
C LEU A 394 19.52 -7.20 14.47
N PRO A 395 18.47 -7.71 13.78
CA PRO A 395 17.16 -7.98 14.36
C PRO A 395 17.15 -9.24 15.23
N LEU A 396 18.00 -9.23 16.25
CA LEU A 396 18.19 -10.35 17.18
C LEU A 396 17.67 -10.07 18.60
N GLY A 397 17.27 -8.82 18.90
CA GLY A 397 16.88 -8.40 20.26
C GLY A 397 18.08 -8.26 21.21
N TYR A 398 19.30 -8.16 20.67
CA TYR A 398 20.54 -7.97 21.41
C TYR A 398 20.96 -6.50 21.37
N ASN A 399 21.18 -5.90 22.53
CA ASN A 399 21.72 -4.55 22.67
C ASN A 399 23.02 -4.58 23.48
N GLY A 400 24.15 -4.31 22.82
CA GLY A 400 25.48 -4.17 23.44
C GLY A 400 25.87 -2.71 23.72
N ILE A 401 24.94 -1.75 23.48
CA ILE A 401 25.20 -0.31 23.66
C ILE A 401 24.54 0.18 24.95
N GLU A 402 25.33 0.83 25.79
CA GLU A 402 24.87 1.36 27.08
C GLU A 402 24.19 2.73 26.97
N VAL A 403 24.32 3.41 25.83
CA VAL A 403 23.67 4.73 25.60
C VAL A 403 22.18 4.55 25.51
N GLN A 404 21.46 5.04 26.53
CA GLN A 404 20.01 4.97 26.63
C GLN A 404 19.45 6.33 27.04
N ARG A 405 18.30 6.69 26.48
CA ARG A 405 17.51 7.87 26.87
C ARG A 405 16.20 7.42 27.50
N GLY A 406 15.91 7.97 28.67
CA GLY A 406 14.59 7.82 29.31
C GLY A 406 13.56 8.67 28.58
N MET A 407 12.44 8.08 28.17
CA MET A 407 11.34 8.74 27.45
C MET A 407 10.00 8.25 28.00
N THR A 408 8.97 9.09 27.93
CA THR A 408 7.59 8.69 28.22
C THR A 408 6.96 7.94 27.04
N THR A 409 5.76 7.40 27.22
CA THR A 409 5.02 6.72 26.14
C THR A 409 4.83 7.65 24.94
N SER A 410 4.25 8.83 25.16
CA SER A 410 4.00 9.80 24.08
C SER A 410 5.28 10.25 23.40
N SER A 411 6.36 10.51 24.18
CA SER A 411 7.65 10.88 23.61
C SER A 411 8.29 9.75 22.79
N THR A 412 8.09 8.48 23.19
CA THR A 412 8.59 7.31 22.44
C THR A 412 7.73 7.07 21.20
N ALA A 413 6.42 7.25 21.31
CA ALA A 413 5.47 7.08 20.21
C ALA A 413 5.63 8.11 19.08
N ILE A 414 6.34 9.22 19.31
CA ILE A 414 6.65 10.20 18.27
C ILE A 414 7.45 9.59 17.10
N PHE A 415 8.20 8.52 17.36
CA PHE A 415 8.82 7.72 16.31
C PHE A 415 7.80 6.77 15.71
N VAL A 416 6.75 7.35 15.10
CA VAL A 416 5.69 6.58 14.45
C VAL A 416 6.31 5.74 13.32
N PRO A 417 6.17 4.40 13.38
CA PRO A 417 6.80 3.52 12.40
C PRO A 417 6.04 3.44 11.07
N PHE A 418 4.94 4.18 10.94
CA PHE A 418 4.06 4.16 9.80
C PHE A 418 4.24 5.41 8.93
N MET A 419 4.30 5.23 7.61
CA MET A 419 4.56 6.32 6.67
C MET A 419 3.45 6.40 5.63
N THR A 420 3.57 5.61 4.57
CA THR A 420 2.65 5.51 3.45
C THR A 420 2.48 4.06 3.05
N GLN A 421 1.29 3.72 2.67
CA GLN A 421 1.00 2.36 2.20
C GLN A 421 1.74 2.07 0.91
N GLU A 422 2.21 0.85 0.80
CA GLU A 422 2.77 0.29 -0.42
C GLU A 422 1.77 -0.69 -1.03
N LEU A 423 1.70 -0.71 -2.34
CA LEU A 423 0.84 -1.65 -3.06
C LEU A 423 1.68 -2.46 -4.03
N ARG A 424 2.05 -3.63 -3.57
CA ARG A 424 2.84 -4.57 -4.34
C ARG A 424 2.25 -5.97 -4.22
N MET A 425 1.73 -6.44 -5.32
CA MET A 425 1.19 -7.80 -5.44
C MET A 425 2.02 -8.59 -6.45
N ASP A 426 2.12 -9.90 -6.21
CA ASP A 426 2.76 -10.84 -7.13
C ASP A 426 1.73 -11.51 -8.05
N GLY A 427 2.21 -12.19 -9.08
CA GLY A 427 1.41 -12.93 -10.04
C GLY A 427 0.89 -12.06 -11.19
N GLU A 428 -0.42 -12.08 -11.46
CA GLU A 428 -1.07 -11.29 -12.52
C GLU A 428 -1.27 -9.83 -12.09
N ALA A 429 -0.27 -9.22 -11.45
CA ALA A 429 -0.34 -7.83 -11.05
C ALA A 429 -0.05 -6.90 -12.23
N ILE A 430 -0.79 -5.80 -12.28
CA ILE A 430 -0.71 -4.76 -13.31
C ILE A 430 0.01 -3.56 -12.70
N TYR A 431 0.86 -2.93 -13.50
CA TYR A 431 1.55 -1.72 -13.12
C TYR A 431 0.64 -0.50 -13.22
N TYR A 432 0.58 0.31 -12.16
CA TYR A 432 -0.25 1.53 -12.10
C TYR A 432 0.55 2.83 -11.93
N GLY A 433 1.85 2.77 -11.79
CA GLY A 433 2.72 3.93 -11.63
C GLY A 433 3.75 3.74 -10.53
N LEU A 434 4.35 4.85 -10.11
CA LEU A 434 5.23 4.94 -8.94
C LEU A 434 4.47 5.63 -7.80
N ASN A 435 4.64 5.18 -6.58
CA ASN A 435 4.16 5.88 -5.40
C ASN A 435 4.85 7.25 -5.33
N ALA A 436 4.09 8.34 -5.26
CA ALA A 436 4.65 9.70 -5.27
C ALA A 436 5.49 10.03 -4.02
N LEU A 437 5.32 9.28 -2.93
CA LEU A 437 6.06 9.47 -1.68
C LEU A 437 7.30 8.56 -1.61
N SER A 438 7.10 7.27 -1.72
CA SER A 438 8.19 6.29 -1.59
C SER A 438 8.96 6.04 -2.89
N HIS A 439 8.44 6.50 -4.02
CA HIS A 439 8.92 6.23 -5.38
C HIS A 439 8.97 4.74 -5.74
N ASN A 440 8.36 3.86 -4.95
CA ASN A 440 8.26 2.45 -5.24
C ASN A 440 7.21 2.18 -6.31
N VAL A 441 7.40 1.07 -7.02
CA VAL A 441 6.49 0.63 -8.09
C VAL A 441 5.16 0.16 -7.50
N ILE A 442 4.06 0.65 -8.04
CA ILE A 442 2.70 0.21 -7.71
C ILE A 442 2.31 -0.94 -8.64
N MET A 443 2.18 -2.13 -8.08
CA MET A 443 1.75 -3.35 -8.78
C MET A 443 0.54 -3.93 -8.08
N ALA A 444 -0.60 -4.03 -8.78
CA ALA A 444 -1.86 -4.48 -8.18
C ALA A 444 -2.64 -5.42 -9.09
N ASN A 445 -3.36 -6.36 -8.50
CA ASN A 445 -4.26 -7.26 -9.20
C ASN A 445 -5.71 -6.98 -8.75
N ARG A 446 -6.47 -6.27 -9.59
CA ARG A 446 -7.86 -5.90 -9.32
C ARG A 446 -8.78 -7.10 -9.12
N LYS A 447 -8.48 -8.25 -9.73
CA LYS A 447 -9.26 -9.50 -9.54
C LYS A 447 -9.25 -9.98 -8.08
N LYS A 448 -8.29 -9.53 -7.25
CA LYS A 448 -8.21 -9.86 -5.82
C LYS A 448 -9.06 -8.94 -4.92
N LEU A 449 -9.60 -7.87 -5.46
CA LEU A 449 -10.50 -6.98 -4.73
C LEU A 449 -11.86 -7.65 -4.50
N LYS A 450 -12.50 -7.28 -3.41
CA LYS A 450 -13.86 -7.72 -3.11
C LYS A 450 -14.85 -7.21 -4.17
N ASN A 451 -14.68 -5.97 -4.61
CA ASN A 451 -15.41 -5.34 -5.70
C ASN A 451 -14.39 -4.82 -6.74
N PRO A 452 -14.05 -5.59 -7.79
CA PRO A 452 -13.03 -5.21 -8.76
C PRO A 452 -13.45 -4.04 -9.67
N ASN A 453 -14.68 -3.54 -9.54
CA ASN A 453 -15.19 -2.42 -10.30
C ASN A 453 -14.35 -1.18 -10.09
N GLY A 454 -14.08 -0.42 -11.15
CA GLY A 454 -13.18 0.72 -11.12
C GLY A 454 -13.72 2.01 -11.72
N LEU A 455 -13.29 3.14 -11.18
CA LEU A 455 -13.62 4.47 -11.64
C LEU A 455 -12.35 5.24 -11.97
N TYR A 456 -12.31 5.86 -13.15
CA TYR A 456 -11.29 6.81 -13.57
C TYR A 456 -11.92 8.19 -13.68
N LEU A 457 -11.57 9.08 -12.78
CA LEU A 457 -12.14 10.42 -12.68
C LEU A 457 -11.07 11.49 -12.91
N GLY A 458 -11.35 12.45 -13.80
CA GLY A 458 -10.40 13.53 -14.07
C GLY A 458 -10.88 14.48 -15.14
N VAL A 459 -10.47 15.74 -15.04
CA VAL A 459 -10.77 16.76 -16.04
C VAL A 459 -10.17 16.44 -17.41
N PRO A 460 -10.67 17.04 -18.50
CA PRO A 460 -10.04 16.92 -19.82
C PRO A 460 -8.55 17.23 -19.78
N GLY A 461 -7.73 16.40 -20.46
CA GLY A 461 -6.29 16.55 -20.49
C GLY A 461 -5.51 16.05 -19.26
N SER A 462 -6.19 15.53 -18.23
CA SER A 462 -5.53 14.97 -17.03
C SER A 462 -4.84 13.62 -17.26
N GLY A 463 -5.04 12.97 -18.42
CA GLY A 463 -4.48 11.65 -18.75
C GLY A 463 -5.43 10.47 -18.51
N LYS A 464 -6.73 10.71 -18.27
CA LYS A 464 -7.74 9.69 -17.98
C LYS A 464 -7.78 8.57 -19.04
N SER A 465 -8.00 8.90 -20.31
CA SER A 465 -8.08 7.92 -21.39
C SER A 465 -6.73 7.21 -21.61
N PHE A 466 -5.61 7.89 -21.37
CA PHE A 466 -4.28 7.28 -21.43
C PHE A 466 -4.09 6.23 -20.33
N SER A 467 -4.49 6.52 -19.08
CA SER A 467 -4.42 5.58 -17.96
C SER A 467 -5.29 4.34 -18.21
N GLY A 468 -6.51 4.51 -18.75
CA GLY A 468 -7.37 3.39 -19.13
C GLY A 468 -6.77 2.53 -20.25
N LYS A 469 -6.23 3.14 -21.31
CA LYS A 469 -5.56 2.43 -22.41
C LYS A 469 -4.32 1.68 -21.94
N ARG A 470 -3.60 2.25 -20.99
CA ARG A 470 -2.42 1.62 -20.41
C ARG A 470 -2.76 0.38 -19.58
N GLU A 471 -3.80 0.45 -18.74
CA GLU A 471 -4.31 -0.73 -18.05
C GLU A 471 -4.72 -1.81 -19.08
N LEU A 472 -5.46 -1.42 -20.10
CA LEU A 472 -5.90 -2.30 -21.19
C LEU A 472 -4.72 -3.02 -21.88
N VAL A 473 -3.69 -2.28 -22.27
CA VAL A 473 -2.48 -2.85 -22.92
C VAL A 473 -1.79 -3.82 -21.97
N ASN A 474 -1.67 -3.47 -20.70
CA ASN A 474 -1.07 -4.33 -19.70
C ASN A 474 -1.88 -5.64 -19.52
N VAL A 475 -3.20 -5.55 -19.40
CA VAL A 475 -4.10 -6.71 -19.35
C VAL A 475 -3.90 -7.60 -20.59
N PHE A 476 -3.88 -6.99 -21.78
CA PHE A 476 -3.68 -7.72 -23.02
C PHE A 476 -2.34 -8.45 -23.08
N LEU A 477 -1.25 -7.82 -22.65
CA LEU A 477 0.08 -8.41 -22.70
C LEU A 477 0.33 -9.46 -21.60
N ALA A 478 -0.18 -9.22 -20.39
CA ALA A 478 0.11 -10.04 -19.21
C ALA A 478 -0.85 -11.22 -19.01
N THR A 479 -2.11 -11.12 -19.46
CA THR A 479 -3.15 -12.12 -19.22
C THR A 479 -3.66 -12.79 -20.50
N ASN A 480 -4.65 -13.65 -20.38
CA ASN A 480 -5.45 -14.20 -21.49
C ASN A 480 -6.91 -13.72 -21.43
N ASP A 481 -7.19 -12.73 -20.58
CA ASP A 481 -8.53 -12.21 -20.38
C ASP A 481 -9.08 -11.55 -21.66
N ARG A 482 -10.39 -11.46 -21.75
CA ARG A 482 -11.09 -10.73 -22.83
C ARG A 482 -11.33 -9.29 -22.43
N ILE A 483 -11.41 -8.41 -23.40
CA ILE A 483 -11.56 -6.97 -23.20
C ILE A 483 -12.70 -6.48 -24.08
N ILE A 484 -13.62 -5.69 -23.48
CA ILE A 484 -14.74 -5.04 -24.17
C ILE A 484 -14.65 -3.54 -23.93
N ILE A 485 -14.80 -2.74 -24.96
CA ILE A 485 -14.66 -1.28 -24.91
C ILE A 485 -15.87 -0.62 -25.53
N LEU A 486 -16.55 0.25 -24.79
CA LEU A 486 -17.53 1.19 -25.32
C LEU A 486 -16.85 2.54 -25.53
N ASP A 487 -16.67 2.92 -26.80
CA ASP A 487 -15.86 4.06 -27.24
C ASP A 487 -16.70 5.13 -27.96
N PRO A 488 -17.38 6.01 -27.24
CA PRO A 488 -18.23 7.04 -27.86
C PRO A 488 -17.46 8.11 -28.64
N MET A 489 -16.18 8.25 -28.40
CA MET A 489 -15.32 9.30 -29.00
C MET A 489 -14.34 8.75 -30.05
N GLY A 490 -14.25 7.44 -30.22
CA GLY A 490 -13.34 6.78 -31.19
C GLY A 490 -11.86 6.90 -30.78
N GLU A 491 -11.59 6.98 -29.48
CA GLU A 491 -10.23 7.13 -28.97
C GLU A 491 -9.47 5.80 -28.87
N TYR A 492 -10.17 4.68 -28.71
CA TYR A 492 -9.59 3.34 -28.49
C TYR A 492 -9.42 2.57 -29.82
N SER A 493 -10.22 2.87 -30.84
CA SER A 493 -10.19 2.18 -32.13
C SER A 493 -8.80 2.08 -32.78
N PRO A 494 -7.94 3.13 -32.77
CA PRO A 494 -6.57 3.02 -33.29
C PRO A 494 -5.70 2.01 -32.54
N LEU A 495 -5.83 1.95 -31.21
CA LEU A 495 -5.11 0.99 -30.36
C LEU A 495 -5.58 -0.44 -30.66
N VAL A 496 -6.88 -0.69 -30.71
CA VAL A 496 -7.44 -2.03 -30.92
C VAL A 496 -7.06 -2.60 -32.27
N ARG A 497 -6.97 -1.78 -33.32
CA ARG A 497 -6.49 -2.20 -34.64
C ARG A 497 -5.04 -2.71 -34.63
N GLN A 498 -4.22 -2.27 -33.68
CA GLN A 498 -2.83 -2.77 -33.53
C GLN A 498 -2.77 -4.21 -32.96
N PHE A 499 -3.85 -4.69 -32.37
CA PHE A 499 -3.96 -6.09 -31.93
C PHE A 499 -4.33 -7.05 -33.06
N GLY A 500 -4.35 -6.59 -34.30
CA GLY A 500 -4.51 -7.42 -35.52
C GLY A 500 -5.69 -8.39 -35.41
N LYS A 501 -5.43 -9.68 -35.50
CA LYS A 501 -6.46 -10.74 -35.44
C LYS A 501 -7.19 -10.85 -34.10
N ASP A 502 -6.59 -10.41 -33.00
CA ASP A 502 -7.15 -10.47 -31.65
C ASP A 502 -8.02 -9.24 -31.34
N GLY A 503 -7.95 -8.18 -32.16
CA GLY A 503 -8.69 -6.93 -31.98
C GLY A 503 -9.80 -6.77 -33.03
N LEU A 504 -11.04 -6.60 -32.57
CA LEU A 504 -12.21 -6.33 -33.43
C LEU A 504 -12.76 -4.93 -33.10
N VAL A 505 -12.79 -4.05 -34.11
CA VAL A 505 -13.46 -2.76 -34.03
C VAL A 505 -14.79 -2.84 -34.78
N VAL A 506 -15.89 -2.69 -34.05
CA VAL A 506 -17.26 -2.64 -34.59
C VAL A 506 -17.69 -1.18 -34.66
N GLU A 507 -17.65 -0.61 -35.85
CA GLU A 507 -18.10 0.77 -36.08
C GLU A 507 -19.63 0.81 -36.15
N ILE A 508 -20.27 1.55 -35.27
CA ILE A 508 -21.72 1.78 -35.25
C ILE A 508 -22.02 3.15 -35.88
N ALA A 509 -22.49 3.13 -37.11
CA ALA A 509 -22.76 4.35 -37.88
C ALA A 509 -23.85 4.08 -38.95
N PRO A 510 -24.58 5.10 -39.41
CA PRO A 510 -25.63 4.91 -40.42
C PRO A 510 -25.20 4.20 -41.70
N ASN A 511 -23.94 4.36 -42.06
CA ASN A 511 -23.37 3.75 -43.31
C ASN A 511 -22.39 2.60 -43.00
N SER A 512 -22.42 2.06 -41.79
CA SER A 512 -21.56 0.93 -41.39
C SER A 512 -22.14 -0.38 -41.95
N PRO A 513 -21.29 -1.32 -42.38
CA PRO A 513 -21.73 -2.67 -42.69
C PRO A 513 -22.04 -3.52 -41.46
N HIS A 514 -21.77 -3.01 -40.23
CA HIS A 514 -21.95 -3.71 -38.97
C HIS A 514 -23.32 -3.40 -38.39
N PHE A 515 -24.06 -4.45 -38.07
CA PHE A 515 -25.39 -4.35 -37.42
C PHE A 515 -25.39 -5.12 -36.11
N ILE A 516 -26.05 -4.57 -35.14
CA ILE A 516 -26.27 -5.16 -33.80
C ILE A 516 -27.76 -5.14 -33.51
N ASN A 517 -28.30 -6.29 -33.15
CA ASN A 517 -29.71 -6.46 -32.81
C ASN A 517 -29.89 -6.26 -31.31
N PRO A 518 -30.62 -5.25 -30.82
CA PRO A 518 -30.90 -5.06 -29.41
C PRO A 518 -31.73 -6.16 -28.78
N MET A 519 -32.43 -6.95 -29.64
CA MET A 519 -33.27 -8.06 -29.21
C MET A 519 -32.52 -9.38 -29.06
N ASP A 520 -31.19 -9.43 -29.31
CA ASP A 520 -30.42 -10.66 -29.16
C ASP A 520 -30.45 -11.15 -27.69
N LEU A 521 -30.70 -12.47 -27.56
CA LEU A 521 -30.82 -13.17 -26.28
C LEU A 521 -30.06 -14.48 -26.33
N ASP A 522 -29.24 -14.77 -25.33
CA ASP A 522 -28.57 -16.05 -25.20
C ASP A 522 -29.26 -16.86 -24.09
N LEU A 523 -29.94 -17.93 -24.48
CA LEU A 523 -30.67 -18.84 -23.59
C LEU A 523 -29.79 -19.94 -22.97
N SER A 524 -28.52 -20.04 -23.39
CA SER A 524 -27.60 -21.08 -22.90
C SER A 524 -27.00 -20.76 -21.51
N MET A 525 -27.34 -19.62 -20.94
CA MET A 525 -26.77 -19.14 -19.68
C MET A 525 -27.63 -19.57 -18.49
N ASP A 526 -27.00 -20.21 -17.54
CA ASP A 526 -27.59 -20.61 -16.25
C ASP A 526 -27.32 -19.50 -15.20
N ASP A 527 -28.15 -18.43 -15.25
CA ASP A 527 -28.03 -17.30 -14.33
C ASP A 527 -29.05 -17.42 -13.17
N GLU A 528 -28.69 -16.84 -12.00
CA GLU A 528 -29.59 -16.71 -10.83
C GLU A 528 -30.91 -15.98 -11.18
N VAL A 529 -30.89 -15.13 -12.22
CA VAL A 529 -32.03 -14.37 -12.73
C VAL A 529 -32.35 -14.83 -14.16
N SER A 530 -33.61 -15.06 -14.44
CA SER A 530 -34.06 -15.49 -15.78
C SER A 530 -33.57 -14.50 -16.86
N PRO A 531 -32.86 -14.98 -17.91
CA PRO A 531 -32.38 -14.13 -19.02
C PRO A 531 -33.51 -13.28 -19.66
N ILE A 532 -34.72 -13.81 -19.73
CA ILE A 532 -35.90 -13.09 -20.23
C ILE A 532 -36.30 -11.94 -19.34
N SER A 533 -36.27 -12.10 -18.01
CA SER A 533 -36.61 -11.00 -17.10
C SER A 533 -35.63 -9.83 -17.26
N LEU A 534 -34.31 -10.12 -17.34
CA LEU A 534 -33.30 -9.08 -17.57
C LEU A 534 -33.50 -8.41 -18.95
N LYS A 535 -33.89 -9.20 -19.96
CA LYS A 535 -34.16 -8.66 -21.30
C LYS A 535 -35.42 -7.79 -21.34
N CYS A 536 -36.46 -8.15 -20.61
CA CYS A 536 -37.66 -7.31 -20.47
C CYS A 536 -37.33 -5.99 -19.76
N ASP A 537 -36.54 -6.02 -18.70
CA ASP A 537 -36.05 -4.82 -18.00
C ASP A 537 -35.20 -3.92 -18.92
N PHE A 538 -34.35 -4.53 -19.76
CA PHE A 538 -33.60 -3.82 -20.79
C PHE A 538 -34.52 -3.16 -21.81
N ILE A 539 -35.53 -3.91 -22.36
CA ILE A 539 -36.49 -3.36 -23.33
C ILE A 539 -37.30 -2.22 -22.72
N LEU A 540 -37.75 -2.34 -21.46
CA LEU A 540 -38.41 -1.27 -20.75
C LEU A 540 -37.55 0.00 -20.69
N SER A 541 -36.27 -0.14 -20.31
CA SER A 541 -35.35 0.99 -20.23
C SER A 541 -35.00 1.57 -21.61
N LEU A 542 -34.92 0.74 -22.64
CA LEU A 542 -34.74 1.18 -24.02
C LEU A 542 -35.95 1.98 -24.53
N MET A 543 -37.16 1.50 -24.27
CA MET A 543 -38.42 2.20 -24.64
C MET A 543 -38.57 3.51 -23.87
N GLU A 544 -38.11 3.61 -22.65
CA GLU A 544 -38.07 4.89 -21.91
C GLU A 544 -37.16 5.91 -22.58
N LEU A 545 -35.99 5.50 -23.08
CA LEU A 545 -35.09 6.38 -23.84
C LEU A 545 -35.72 6.85 -25.16
N ILE A 546 -36.57 6.02 -25.78
CA ILE A 546 -37.24 6.32 -27.06
C ILE A 546 -38.47 7.21 -26.84
N VAL A 547 -39.27 6.90 -25.85
CA VAL A 547 -40.66 7.45 -25.71
C VAL A 547 -40.84 8.39 -24.53
N GLY A 548 -40.09 8.15 -23.44
CA GLY A 548 -40.43 8.61 -22.09
C GLY A 548 -40.42 10.13 -21.87
N GLY A 549 -39.63 10.91 -22.61
CA GLY A 549 -39.56 12.36 -22.40
C GLY A 549 -39.13 12.74 -20.95
N LYS A 550 -39.72 13.86 -20.42
CA LYS A 550 -39.37 14.33 -19.05
C LYS A 550 -40.05 13.55 -17.93
N ASP A 551 -41.23 12.97 -18.23
CA ASP A 551 -42.10 12.33 -17.23
C ASP A 551 -41.92 10.80 -17.17
N GLY A 552 -41.03 10.25 -17.99
CA GLY A 552 -40.82 8.81 -18.11
C GLY A 552 -41.98 8.04 -18.70
N LEU A 553 -41.92 6.72 -18.72
CA LEU A 553 -43.03 5.85 -19.13
C LEU A 553 -44.12 5.79 -18.05
N GLN A 554 -45.37 5.92 -18.49
CA GLN A 554 -46.52 5.78 -17.61
C GLN A 554 -46.74 4.32 -17.20
N PRO A 555 -47.40 4.02 -16.07
CA PRO A 555 -47.58 2.64 -15.59
C PRO A 555 -48.30 1.74 -16.60
N VAL A 556 -49.27 2.25 -17.36
CA VAL A 556 -49.97 1.50 -18.41
C VAL A 556 -49.02 1.16 -19.56
N GLU A 557 -48.19 2.11 -19.99
CA GLU A 557 -47.17 1.92 -21.03
C GLU A 557 -46.13 0.86 -20.64
N ARG A 558 -45.67 0.88 -19.39
CA ARG A 558 -44.74 -0.15 -18.86
C ARG A 558 -45.36 -1.55 -18.93
N THR A 559 -46.62 -1.68 -18.56
CA THR A 559 -47.35 -2.96 -18.59
C THR A 559 -47.49 -3.46 -20.03
N ILE A 560 -47.81 -2.59 -21.01
CA ILE A 560 -47.91 -2.94 -22.42
C ILE A 560 -46.59 -3.39 -22.97
N ILE A 561 -45.52 -2.65 -22.67
CA ILE A 561 -44.13 -3.01 -23.13
C ILE A 561 -43.71 -4.34 -22.53
N ASP A 562 -43.85 -4.60 -21.21
CA ASP A 562 -43.50 -5.88 -20.58
C ASP A 562 -44.27 -7.04 -21.24
N ARG A 563 -45.58 -6.86 -21.44
CA ARG A 563 -46.41 -7.86 -22.11
C ARG A 563 -45.92 -8.17 -23.52
N CYS A 564 -45.66 -7.17 -24.34
CA CYS A 564 -45.19 -7.34 -25.73
C CYS A 564 -43.78 -7.92 -25.75
N ALA A 565 -42.86 -7.49 -24.86
CA ALA A 565 -41.51 -8.04 -24.72
C ALA A 565 -41.53 -9.52 -24.43
N ARG A 566 -42.38 -10.00 -23.51
CA ARG A 566 -42.53 -11.43 -23.23
C ARG A 566 -43.14 -12.20 -24.39
N MET A 567 -44.08 -11.61 -25.11
CA MET A 567 -44.73 -12.24 -26.27
C MET A 567 -43.78 -12.42 -27.46
N VAL A 568 -42.88 -11.43 -27.67
CA VAL A 568 -41.91 -11.46 -28.78
C VAL A 568 -40.95 -12.65 -28.70
N TYR A 569 -40.59 -13.09 -27.49
CA TYR A 569 -39.69 -14.22 -27.27
C TYR A 569 -40.40 -15.58 -27.16
N ARG A 570 -41.72 -15.64 -27.21
CA ARG A 570 -42.47 -16.86 -26.99
C ARG A 570 -42.06 -17.97 -27.94
N ASP A 571 -41.89 -17.65 -29.22
CA ASP A 571 -41.57 -18.67 -30.25
C ASP A 571 -40.12 -19.15 -30.09
N LEU A 572 -39.21 -18.26 -29.77
CA LEU A 572 -37.82 -18.60 -29.44
C LEU A 572 -37.70 -19.46 -28.18
N LEU A 573 -38.55 -19.26 -27.19
CA LEU A 573 -38.55 -20.07 -25.96
C LEU A 573 -39.13 -21.49 -26.19
N ASN A 574 -40.09 -21.60 -27.15
CA ASN A 574 -40.68 -22.87 -27.48
C ASN A 574 -39.76 -23.74 -28.39
N ASP A 575 -38.99 -23.12 -29.25
CA ASP A 575 -38.04 -23.79 -30.17
C ASP A 575 -36.73 -22.97 -30.28
N PRO A 576 -35.85 -23.09 -29.30
CA PRO A 576 -34.61 -22.31 -29.23
C PRO A 576 -33.63 -22.59 -30.38
N GLU A 577 -33.71 -23.77 -31.00
CA GLU A 577 -32.76 -24.18 -32.06
C GLU A 577 -33.19 -23.69 -33.46
N HIS A 578 -34.50 -23.53 -33.72
CA HIS A 578 -34.98 -23.25 -35.07
C HIS A 578 -35.71 -21.90 -35.19
N ALA A 579 -36.27 -21.36 -34.10
CA ALA A 579 -36.96 -20.09 -34.18
C ALA A 579 -35.98 -18.92 -34.46
N PRO A 580 -36.34 -17.97 -35.32
CA PRO A 580 -35.50 -16.83 -35.60
C PRO A 580 -35.44 -15.89 -34.40
N MET A 581 -34.26 -15.31 -34.18
CA MET A 581 -34.08 -14.26 -33.18
C MET A 581 -34.97 -13.04 -33.56
N PRO A 582 -35.82 -12.53 -32.63
CA PRO A 582 -36.67 -11.37 -32.90
C PRO A 582 -35.84 -10.09 -33.09
N THR A 583 -36.46 -9.12 -33.76
CA THR A 583 -35.92 -7.77 -33.99
C THR A 583 -36.86 -6.71 -33.45
N LEU A 584 -36.47 -5.44 -33.53
CA LEU A 584 -37.35 -4.32 -33.15
C LEU A 584 -38.62 -4.25 -34.00
N GLN A 585 -38.60 -4.79 -35.27
CA GLN A 585 -39.78 -4.93 -36.10
C GLN A 585 -40.84 -5.81 -35.43
N ASP A 586 -40.44 -6.95 -34.89
CA ASP A 586 -41.35 -7.89 -34.25
C ASP A 586 -42.00 -7.28 -32.99
N LEU A 587 -41.27 -6.47 -32.24
CA LEU A 587 -41.81 -5.72 -31.11
C LEU A 587 -42.80 -4.63 -31.57
N TYR A 588 -42.48 -3.91 -32.63
CA TYR A 588 -43.32 -2.92 -33.26
C TYR A 588 -44.65 -3.51 -33.72
N ASP A 589 -44.59 -4.63 -34.45
CA ASP A 589 -45.79 -5.32 -34.93
C ASP A 589 -46.69 -5.79 -33.81
N LEU A 590 -46.15 -6.28 -32.70
CA LEU A 590 -46.90 -6.65 -31.52
C LEU A 590 -47.54 -5.44 -30.83
N LEU A 591 -46.87 -4.29 -30.77
CA LEU A 591 -47.40 -3.05 -30.23
C LEU A 591 -48.56 -2.54 -31.07
N CYS A 592 -48.48 -2.64 -32.43
CA CYS A 592 -49.56 -2.28 -33.34
C CYS A 592 -50.81 -3.16 -33.18
N GLN A 593 -50.67 -4.40 -32.72
CA GLN A 593 -51.78 -5.34 -32.51
C GLN A 593 -52.53 -5.11 -31.18
N GLN A 594 -51.99 -4.30 -30.25
CA GLN A 594 -52.64 -4.00 -28.99
C GLN A 594 -53.81 -3.01 -29.21
N SER A 595 -54.85 -3.17 -28.39
CA SER A 595 -56.08 -2.34 -28.50
C SER A 595 -55.98 -1.01 -27.78
N GLU A 596 -55.05 -0.87 -26.86
CA GLU A 596 -54.91 0.31 -25.99
C GLU A 596 -54.34 1.52 -26.76
N PRO A 597 -54.85 2.73 -26.56
CA PRO A 597 -54.38 3.93 -27.24
C PRO A 597 -52.91 4.26 -26.90
N GLU A 598 -52.45 3.91 -25.73
CA GLU A 598 -51.05 4.04 -25.28
C GLU A 598 -50.11 3.17 -26.12
N ALA A 599 -50.56 1.99 -26.52
CA ALA A 599 -49.78 1.11 -27.42
C ALA A 599 -49.53 1.73 -28.78
N LYS A 600 -50.53 2.44 -29.31
CA LYS A 600 -50.39 3.16 -30.58
C LYS A 600 -49.37 4.30 -30.48
N ARG A 601 -49.36 5.02 -29.34
CA ARG A 601 -48.35 6.04 -29.09
C ARG A 601 -46.94 5.41 -29.04
N LEU A 602 -46.76 4.29 -28.32
CA LEU A 602 -45.51 3.53 -28.24
C LEU A 602 -45.03 3.09 -29.61
N ALA A 603 -45.94 2.51 -30.43
CA ALA A 603 -45.64 2.06 -31.80
C ALA A 603 -45.19 3.26 -32.64
N THR A 604 -45.93 4.37 -32.63
CA THR A 604 -45.57 5.57 -33.42
C THR A 604 -44.20 6.12 -33.03
N ALA A 605 -43.86 6.11 -31.72
CA ALA A 605 -42.56 6.56 -31.28
C ALA A 605 -41.40 5.61 -31.68
N LEU A 606 -41.68 4.29 -31.74
CA LEU A 606 -40.72 3.27 -32.14
C LEU A 606 -40.52 3.26 -33.68
N GLU A 607 -41.48 3.72 -34.49
CA GLU A 607 -41.51 3.63 -35.96
C GLU A 607 -40.27 4.23 -36.60
N ILE A 608 -39.74 5.35 -36.09
CA ILE A 608 -38.54 6.01 -36.60
C ILE A 608 -37.29 5.09 -36.52
N TYR A 609 -37.27 4.18 -35.54
CA TYR A 609 -36.15 3.22 -35.29
C TYR A 609 -36.34 1.90 -36.00
N VAL A 610 -37.50 1.64 -36.56
CA VAL A 610 -37.89 0.40 -37.26
C VAL A 610 -37.87 0.60 -38.77
N SER A 611 -38.69 1.51 -39.28
CA SER A 611 -38.85 1.79 -40.70
C SER A 611 -38.38 3.19 -41.11
N GLY A 612 -38.12 4.06 -40.13
CA GLY A 612 -37.68 5.44 -40.36
C GLY A 612 -36.18 5.60 -40.56
N SER A 613 -35.70 6.84 -40.48
CA SER A 613 -34.31 7.24 -40.75
C SER A 613 -33.29 6.78 -39.69
N LEU A 614 -33.76 6.25 -38.55
CA LEU A 614 -32.90 5.79 -37.46
C LEU A 614 -32.93 4.27 -37.28
N ASN A 615 -33.19 3.50 -38.32
CA ASN A 615 -33.39 2.05 -38.29
C ASN A 615 -32.10 1.22 -38.14
N LEU A 616 -31.02 1.82 -37.71
CA LEU A 616 -29.69 1.20 -37.54
C LEU A 616 -29.72 -0.09 -36.69
N PHE A 617 -30.59 -0.17 -35.71
CA PHE A 617 -30.71 -1.28 -34.76
C PHE A 617 -31.85 -2.26 -35.10
N ASN A 618 -32.51 -2.10 -36.28
CA ASN A 618 -33.56 -3.01 -36.72
C ASN A 618 -33.03 -4.03 -37.76
N HIS A 619 -31.87 -4.62 -37.46
CA HIS A 619 -31.25 -5.64 -38.29
C HIS A 619 -30.75 -6.80 -37.44
N LYS A 620 -30.66 -8.00 -38.01
CA LYS A 620 -29.99 -9.13 -37.35
C LYS A 620 -28.50 -8.82 -37.17
N THR A 621 -27.95 -9.22 -36.06
CA THR A 621 -26.50 -9.08 -35.80
C THR A 621 -25.71 -9.86 -36.83
N ASN A 622 -24.76 -9.16 -37.50
CA ASN A 622 -23.93 -9.74 -38.58
C ASN A 622 -22.43 -9.74 -38.20
N VAL A 623 -22.09 -9.45 -36.97
CA VAL A 623 -20.71 -9.38 -36.50
C VAL A 623 -20.40 -10.55 -35.56
N ASP A 624 -19.33 -11.31 -35.86
CA ASP A 624 -18.84 -12.35 -34.94
C ASP A 624 -17.98 -11.75 -33.85
N TYR A 625 -18.65 -11.21 -32.83
CA TYR A 625 -17.98 -10.62 -31.66
C TYR A 625 -17.68 -11.63 -30.54
N LYS A 626 -18.32 -12.81 -30.56
CA LYS A 626 -18.20 -13.82 -29.47
C LYS A 626 -16.78 -14.35 -29.32
N ASN A 627 -16.01 -14.41 -30.40
CA ASN A 627 -14.65 -14.95 -30.41
C ASN A 627 -13.55 -13.89 -30.28
N ALA A 628 -13.89 -12.58 -30.38
CA ALA A 628 -12.90 -11.51 -30.28
C ALA A 628 -12.28 -11.46 -28.89
N ARG A 629 -10.95 -11.37 -28.81
CA ARG A 629 -10.25 -11.17 -27.53
C ARG A 629 -10.37 -9.74 -27.05
N VAL A 630 -10.27 -8.76 -27.98
CA VAL A 630 -10.47 -7.34 -27.69
C VAL A 630 -11.55 -6.81 -28.61
N LEU A 631 -12.69 -6.44 -28.05
CA LEU A 631 -13.86 -5.94 -28.78
C LEU A 631 -14.05 -4.46 -28.46
N CYS A 632 -14.06 -3.61 -29.50
CA CYS A 632 -14.27 -2.17 -29.37
C CYS A 632 -15.48 -1.74 -30.19
N PHE A 633 -16.47 -1.12 -29.56
CA PHE A 633 -17.61 -0.49 -30.20
C PHE A 633 -17.34 1.00 -30.39
N ASP A 634 -17.08 1.40 -31.65
CA ASP A 634 -16.77 2.79 -32.02
C ASP A 634 -18.07 3.53 -32.40
N LEU A 635 -18.42 4.54 -31.59
CA LEU A 635 -19.62 5.34 -31.75
C LEU A 635 -19.35 6.77 -32.26
N LYS A 636 -18.12 7.07 -32.66
CA LYS A 636 -17.68 8.42 -33.03
C LYS A 636 -18.54 9.07 -34.11
N LYS A 637 -18.94 8.28 -35.11
CA LYS A 637 -19.72 8.76 -36.25
C LYS A 637 -21.22 8.81 -35.96
N LEU A 638 -21.65 8.44 -34.78
CA LEU A 638 -23.05 8.46 -34.37
C LEU A 638 -23.45 9.83 -33.85
N GLY A 639 -24.59 10.37 -34.30
CA GLY A 639 -25.13 11.63 -33.77
C GLY A 639 -25.48 11.53 -32.28
N SER A 640 -25.45 12.66 -31.57
CA SER A 640 -25.66 12.72 -30.12
C SER A 640 -26.97 12.07 -29.66
N GLY A 641 -28.05 12.20 -30.41
CA GLY A 641 -29.35 11.60 -30.10
C GLY A 641 -29.33 10.07 -30.11
N LEU A 642 -28.65 9.45 -31.08
CA LEU A 642 -28.53 7.98 -31.15
C LEU A 642 -27.46 7.41 -30.26
N ARG A 643 -26.44 8.20 -29.92
CA ARG A 643 -25.30 7.74 -29.12
C ARG A 643 -25.71 7.15 -27.76
N LYS A 644 -26.67 7.80 -27.11
CA LYS A 644 -27.21 7.38 -25.81
C LYS A 644 -27.92 6.03 -25.91
N ILE A 645 -28.76 5.87 -26.92
CA ILE A 645 -29.48 4.62 -27.21
C ILE A 645 -28.47 3.52 -27.53
N ALA A 646 -27.48 3.82 -28.39
CA ALA A 646 -26.42 2.88 -28.75
C ALA A 646 -25.62 2.42 -27.53
N MET A 647 -25.20 3.33 -26.65
CA MET A 647 -24.46 2.97 -25.43
C MET A 647 -25.30 2.06 -24.54
N HIS A 648 -26.59 2.28 -24.42
CA HIS A 648 -27.48 1.43 -23.64
C HIS A 648 -27.62 0.03 -24.24
N ILE A 649 -27.81 -0.09 -25.56
CA ILE A 649 -27.86 -1.36 -26.30
C ILE A 649 -26.54 -2.13 -26.16
N LEU A 650 -25.40 -1.46 -26.33
CA LEU A 650 -24.10 -2.08 -26.26
C LEU A 650 -23.70 -2.48 -24.83
N ASN A 651 -24.24 -1.79 -23.82
CA ASN A 651 -24.09 -2.21 -22.43
C ASN A 651 -24.77 -3.57 -22.16
N ASP A 652 -26.02 -3.74 -22.64
CA ASP A 652 -26.73 -5.02 -22.55
C ASP A 652 -25.98 -6.14 -23.30
N LEU A 653 -25.54 -5.87 -24.52
CA LEU A 653 -24.74 -6.82 -25.29
C LEU A 653 -23.42 -7.19 -24.58
N SER A 654 -22.75 -6.20 -23.99
CA SER A 654 -21.51 -6.43 -23.22
C SER A 654 -21.76 -7.32 -22.02
N ASN A 655 -22.90 -7.14 -21.31
CA ASN A 655 -23.27 -7.99 -20.19
C ASN A 655 -23.50 -9.45 -20.63
N ASN A 656 -24.19 -9.65 -21.76
CA ASN A 656 -24.39 -10.97 -22.34
C ASN A 656 -23.04 -11.62 -22.73
N GLN A 657 -22.11 -10.85 -23.33
CA GLN A 657 -20.79 -11.34 -23.67
C GLN A 657 -19.95 -11.69 -22.44
N VAL A 658 -20.05 -10.89 -21.37
CA VAL A 658 -19.39 -11.20 -20.08
C VAL A 658 -19.90 -12.53 -19.51
N SER A 659 -21.22 -12.75 -19.55
CA SER A 659 -21.82 -14.00 -19.07
C SER A 659 -21.34 -15.20 -19.88
N TYR A 660 -21.28 -15.06 -21.22
CA TYR A 660 -20.71 -16.09 -22.09
C TYR A 660 -19.25 -16.38 -21.79
N ASN A 661 -18.41 -15.33 -21.62
CA ASN A 661 -17.00 -15.50 -21.29
C ASN A 661 -16.82 -16.22 -19.94
N PHE A 662 -17.64 -15.87 -18.95
CA PHE A 662 -17.65 -16.51 -17.64
C PHE A 662 -17.98 -18.00 -17.72
N SER A 663 -18.98 -18.40 -18.53
CA SER A 663 -19.29 -19.80 -18.75
C SER A 663 -18.13 -20.57 -19.41
N CYS A 664 -17.28 -19.88 -20.17
CA CYS A 664 -16.03 -20.39 -20.74
C CYS A 664 -14.85 -20.37 -19.74
N GLY A 665 -15.03 -19.90 -18.52
CA GLY A 665 -13.96 -19.77 -17.53
C GLY A 665 -12.98 -18.63 -17.81
N ILE A 666 -13.38 -17.62 -18.58
CA ILE A 666 -12.52 -16.49 -19.01
C ILE A 666 -12.98 -15.21 -18.32
N ALA A 667 -12.07 -14.52 -17.64
CA ALA A 667 -12.33 -13.20 -17.07
C ALA A 667 -12.46 -12.15 -18.18
N THR A 668 -13.26 -11.11 -17.93
CA THR A 668 -13.52 -10.03 -18.90
C THR A 668 -13.27 -8.67 -18.27
N TRP A 669 -12.56 -7.80 -18.99
CA TRP A 669 -12.36 -6.40 -18.61
C TRP A 669 -13.26 -5.53 -19.51
N CYS A 670 -14.07 -4.67 -18.88
CA CYS A 670 -14.98 -3.79 -19.61
C CYS A 670 -14.61 -2.33 -19.36
N TYR A 671 -14.41 -1.56 -20.44
CA TYR A 671 -14.09 -0.13 -20.37
C TYR A 671 -15.26 0.67 -20.93
N TYR A 672 -15.84 1.52 -20.08
CA TYR A 672 -16.96 2.40 -20.42
C TYR A 672 -16.44 3.84 -20.44
N ASP A 673 -16.12 4.36 -21.62
CA ASP A 673 -15.74 5.76 -21.75
C ASP A 673 -16.96 6.67 -21.78
N GLU A 674 -16.82 7.92 -21.31
CA GLU A 674 -17.92 8.90 -21.13
C GLU A 674 -19.12 8.32 -20.35
N PHE A 675 -18.79 7.57 -19.33
CA PHE A 675 -19.72 6.78 -18.51
C PHE A 675 -20.94 7.57 -17.95
N HIS A 676 -20.76 8.88 -17.66
CA HIS A 676 -21.83 9.75 -17.16
C HIS A 676 -23.07 9.76 -18.07
N VAL A 677 -22.92 9.47 -19.36
CA VAL A 677 -24.05 9.41 -20.31
C VAL A 677 -25.05 8.32 -19.95
N LEU A 678 -24.58 7.20 -19.37
CA LEU A 678 -25.45 6.09 -18.92
C LEU A 678 -26.22 6.37 -17.64
N LEU A 679 -25.89 7.46 -16.93
CA LEU A 679 -26.49 7.82 -15.63
C LEU A 679 -27.45 9.01 -15.71
N GLN A 680 -27.75 9.53 -16.90
CA GLN A 680 -28.58 10.74 -17.06
C GLN A 680 -30.07 10.48 -16.84
N ASP A 681 -30.53 9.27 -17.13
CA ASP A 681 -31.95 8.91 -16.98
C ASP A 681 -32.13 7.88 -15.87
N GLU A 682 -33.28 7.94 -15.18
CA GLU A 682 -33.49 7.14 -13.96
C GLU A 682 -33.55 5.64 -14.22
N LEU A 683 -34.29 5.19 -15.23
CA LEU A 683 -34.34 3.75 -15.54
C LEU A 683 -33.04 3.22 -16.14
N THR A 684 -32.41 3.98 -17.02
CA THR A 684 -31.09 3.60 -17.58
C THR A 684 -30.04 3.49 -16.50
N SER A 685 -29.99 4.45 -15.54
CA SER A 685 -29.08 4.42 -14.44
C SER A 685 -29.35 3.26 -13.48
N SER A 686 -30.63 2.98 -13.17
CA SER A 686 -31.01 1.84 -12.32
C SER A 686 -30.65 0.50 -12.97
N TYR A 687 -30.91 0.35 -14.28
CA TYR A 687 -30.49 -0.83 -15.04
C TYR A 687 -28.96 -0.99 -14.99
N PHE A 688 -28.22 0.09 -15.25
CA PHE A 688 -26.77 0.04 -15.22
C PHE A 688 -26.22 -0.34 -13.84
N VAL A 689 -26.75 0.24 -12.76
CA VAL A 689 -26.32 -0.09 -11.38
C VAL A 689 -26.57 -1.56 -11.06
N THR A 690 -27.68 -2.12 -11.56
CA THR A 690 -27.96 -3.54 -11.40
C THR A 690 -26.90 -4.41 -12.11
N ILE A 691 -26.58 -4.09 -13.36
CA ILE A 691 -25.52 -4.74 -14.12
C ILE A 691 -24.17 -4.57 -13.42
N TRP A 692 -23.84 -3.35 -12.97
CA TRP A 692 -22.58 -3.04 -12.26
C TRP A 692 -22.35 -3.93 -11.02
N LYS A 693 -23.42 -4.18 -10.27
CA LYS A 693 -23.37 -5.09 -9.11
C LYS A 693 -23.25 -6.56 -9.50
N MET A 694 -23.83 -6.96 -10.63
CA MET A 694 -23.79 -8.34 -11.12
C MET A 694 -22.45 -8.71 -11.76
N LEU A 695 -21.80 -7.79 -12.45
CA LEU A 695 -20.60 -8.02 -13.25
C LEU A 695 -19.48 -8.70 -12.42
N ARG A 696 -19.31 -8.32 -11.17
CA ARG A 696 -18.29 -8.93 -10.26
C ARG A 696 -18.51 -10.43 -10.06
N LYS A 697 -19.78 -10.89 -9.99
CA LYS A 697 -20.09 -12.31 -9.79
C LYS A 697 -19.72 -13.15 -11.02
N LYS A 698 -19.62 -12.50 -12.18
CA LYS A 698 -19.29 -13.10 -13.47
C LYS A 698 -17.81 -12.92 -13.86
N GLY A 699 -16.92 -12.71 -12.89
CA GLY A 699 -15.49 -12.55 -13.14
C GLY A 699 -15.15 -11.35 -14.02
N CYS A 700 -16.01 -10.33 -14.07
CA CYS A 700 -15.76 -9.11 -14.81
C CYS A 700 -15.07 -8.06 -13.96
N VAL A 701 -14.17 -7.31 -14.61
CA VAL A 701 -13.43 -6.16 -14.05
C VAL A 701 -13.83 -4.91 -14.84
N PRO A 702 -14.95 -4.27 -14.52
CA PRO A 702 -15.41 -3.09 -15.24
C PRO A 702 -14.63 -1.85 -14.80
N SER A 703 -14.41 -0.93 -15.74
CA SER A 703 -13.77 0.38 -15.57
C SER A 703 -14.64 1.44 -16.24
N ALA A 704 -15.14 2.38 -15.42
CA ALA A 704 -15.92 3.51 -15.91
C ALA A 704 -15.05 4.78 -15.92
N LEU A 705 -14.96 5.43 -17.07
CA LEU A 705 -14.15 6.62 -17.27
C LEU A 705 -15.06 7.83 -17.51
N THR A 706 -14.87 8.91 -16.78
CA THR A 706 -15.62 10.15 -16.97
C THR A 706 -14.81 11.39 -16.63
N GLN A 707 -15.03 12.45 -17.39
CA GLN A 707 -14.47 13.78 -17.12
C GLN A 707 -15.50 14.69 -16.42
N ASN A 708 -16.75 14.30 -16.38
CA ASN A 708 -17.82 15.11 -15.80
C ASN A 708 -18.27 14.52 -14.44
N VAL A 709 -17.46 14.79 -13.43
CA VAL A 709 -17.70 14.31 -12.06
C VAL A 709 -18.97 14.95 -11.46
N LYS A 710 -19.25 16.21 -11.81
CA LYS A 710 -20.41 16.93 -11.29
C LYS A 710 -21.74 16.29 -11.74
N ASP A 711 -21.85 15.93 -13.01
CA ASP A 711 -23.05 15.25 -13.52
C ASP A 711 -23.18 13.83 -12.92
N LEU A 712 -22.03 13.16 -12.73
CA LEU A 712 -21.98 11.87 -12.06
C LEU A 712 -22.54 11.98 -10.64
N LEU A 713 -22.08 12.96 -9.85
CA LEU A 713 -22.49 13.15 -8.45
C LEU A 713 -23.92 13.68 -8.30
N ALA A 714 -24.54 14.19 -9.37
CA ALA A 714 -25.94 14.61 -9.35
C ALA A 714 -26.94 13.44 -9.40
N SER A 715 -26.47 12.25 -9.82
CA SER A 715 -27.31 11.05 -9.86
C SER A 715 -27.45 10.43 -8.47
N ARG A 716 -28.69 10.10 -8.05
CA ARG A 716 -28.96 9.36 -6.81
C ARG A 716 -28.33 7.96 -6.79
N GLN A 717 -28.04 7.41 -7.95
CA GLN A 717 -27.48 6.07 -8.11
C GLN A 717 -25.95 6.04 -7.91
N ILE A 718 -25.31 7.21 -7.83
CA ILE A 718 -23.84 7.30 -7.75
C ILE A 718 -23.27 6.68 -6.48
N GLU A 719 -23.96 6.84 -5.35
CA GLU A 719 -23.53 6.24 -4.08
C GLU A 719 -23.38 4.73 -4.21
N ASN A 720 -24.36 4.08 -4.87
CA ASN A 720 -24.31 2.66 -5.14
C ASN A 720 -23.09 2.25 -6.01
N ILE A 721 -22.68 3.10 -6.94
CA ILE A 721 -21.53 2.84 -7.82
C ILE A 721 -20.24 2.98 -7.04
N PHE A 722 -20.08 4.04 -6.24
CA PHE A 722 -18.92 4.22 -5.38
C PHE A 722 -18.78 3.09 -4.35
N GLU A 723 -19.85 2.73 -3.65
CA GLU A 723 -19.85 1.64 -2.66
C GLU A 723 -19.51 0.26 -3.24
N ASN A 724 -19.76 0.08 -4.54
CA ASN A 724 -19.45 -1.16 -5.27
C ASN A 724 -18.21 -1.04 -6.16
N SER A 725 -17.29 -0.11 -5.85
CA SER A 725 -16.05 0.11 -6.60
C SER A 725 -14.88 0.26 -5.63
N ASP A 726 -14.12 -0.82 -5.46
CA ASP A 726 -12.95 -0.79 -4.57
C ASP A 726 -11.69 -0.26 -5.28
N PHE A 727 -11.78 0.08 -6.58
CA PHE A 727 -10.69 0.65 -7.35
C PHE A 727 -11.07 2.01 -7.90
N MET A 728 -10.26 3.04 -7.61
CA MET A 728 -10.46 4.38 -8.19
C MET A 728 -9.14 5.04 -8.53
N VAL A 729 -9.11 5.71 -9.67
CA VAL A 729 -8.01 6.58 -10.11
C VAL A 729 -8.55 8.00 -10.17
N LEU A 730 -8.13 8.83 -9.24
CA LEU A 730 -8.44 10.25 -9.23
C LEU A 730 -7.25 11.02 -9.81
N LEU A 731 -7.42 11.55 -10.99
CA LEU A 731 -6.48 12.48 -11.63
C LEU A 731 -6.85 13.94 -11.28
N SER A 732 -6.27 14.92 -11.94
CA SER A 732 -6.57 16.34 -11.69
C SER A 732 -8.08 16.60 -11.73
N GLN A 733 -8.61 17.33 -10.74
CA GLN A 733 -10.03 17.63 -10.56
C GLN A 733 -10.33 19.11 -10.67
N ALA A 734 -11.52 19.48 -11.18
CA ALA A 734 -12.01 20.85 -11.18
C ALA A 734 -12.26 21.37 -9.75
N GLN A 735 -12.11 22.67 -9.53
CA GLN A 735 -12.22 23.27 -8.19
C GLN A 735 -13.55 22.99 -7.50
N GLY A 736 -14.66 22.98 -8.24
CA GLY A 736 -16.00 22.73 -7.68
C GLY A 736 -16.21 21.26 -7.27
N ASP A 737 -15.55 20.32 -7.92
CA ASP A 737 -15.76 18.89 -7.71
C ASP A 737 -14.91 18.34 -6.55
N ARG A 738 -13.79 19.01 -6.22
CA ARG A 738 -12.83 18.58 -5.21
C ARG A 738 -13.43 18.40 -3.83
N GLN A 739 -14.20 19.39 -3.38
CA GLN A 739 -14.81 19.39 -2.05
C GLN A 739 -15.87 18.29 -1.93
N ILE A 740 -16.65 18.10 -2.99
CA ILE A 740 -17.69 17.06 -3.02
C ILE A 740 -17.05 15.67 -3.00
N LEU A 741 -16.02 15.45 -3.83
CA LEU A 741 -15.27 14.20 -3.84
C LEU A 741 -14.54 13.95 -2.52
N ALA A 742 -13.94 14.98 -1.92
CA ALA A 742 -13.27 14.86 -0.63
C ALA A 742 -14.24 14.40 0.46
N LYS A 743 -15.45 14.97 0.49
CA LYS A 743 -16.49 14.55 1.44
C LYS A 743 -17.01 13.14 1.17
N GLN A 744 -17.27 12.80 -0.10
CA GLN A 744 -17.83 11.50 -0.49
C GLN A 744 -16.84 10.34 -0.26
N LEU A 745 -15.57 10.57 -0.51
CA LEU A 745 -14.51 9.56 -0.42
C LEU A 745 -13.68 9.62 0.87
N GLY A 746 -13.99 10.55 1.78
CA GLY A 746 -13.23 10.71 3.01
C GLY A 746 -11.77 11.14 2.78
N ILE A 747 -11.50 11.94 1.72
CA ILE A 747 -10.14 12.34 1.35
C ILE A 747 -9.65 13.45 2.28
N SER A 748 -8.45 13.30 2.84
CA SER A 748 -7.83 14.35 3.67
C SER A 748 -7.42 15.58 2.83
N PRO A 749 -7.28 16.76 3.44
CA PRO A 749 -6.76 17.95 2.74
C PRO A 749 -5.38 17.71 2.11
N HIS A 750 -4.54 16.89 2.75
CA HIS A 750 -3.23 16.52 2.23
C HIS A 750 -3.33 15.62 0.99
N GLN A 751 -4.17 14.61 1.03
CA GLN A 751 -4.46 13.76 -0.13
C GLN A 751 -5.07 14.58 -1.28
N LEU A 752 -5.96 15.54 -0.96
CA LEU A 752 -6.60 16.40 -1.95
C LEU A 752 -5.59 17.23 -2.75
N SER A 753 -4.44 17.57 -2.19
CA SER A 753 -3.38 18.32 -2.88
C SER A 753 -2.86 17.58 -4.12
N TYR A 754 -2.83 16.25 -4.09
CA TYR A 754 -2.36 15.40 -5.20
C TYR A 754 -3.31 15.37 -6.41
N VAL A 755 -4.55 15.84 -6.26
CA VAL A 755 -5.53 15.97 -7.35
C VAL A 755 -5.87 17.42 -7.66
N THR A 756 -5.23 18.38 -6.98
CA THR A 756 -5.52 19.82 -7.11
C THR A 756 -4.66 20.48 -8.18
N HIS A 757 -3.37 20.20 -8.20
CA HIS A 757 -2.39 20.78 -9.12
C HIS A 757 -1.51 19.69 -9.77
N SER A 758 -2.08 18.51 -9.98
CA SER A 758 -1.36 17.39 -10.54
C SER A 758 -1.16 17.56 -12.05
N ASN A 759 0.00 17.14 -12.51
CA ASN A 759 0.29 17.02 -13.94
C ASN A 759 -0.48 15.81 -14.53
N PRO A 760 -0.60 15.73 -15.87
CA PRO A 760 -1.15 14.54 -16.51
C PRO A 760 -0.42 13.27 -16.08
N GLY A 761 -1.19 12.26 -15.65
CA GLY A 761 -0.65 11.00 -15.12
C GLY A 761 -0.25 11.02 -13.64
N GLU A 762 -0.60 12.07 -12.90
CA GLU A 762 -0.41 12.16 -11.45
C GLU A 762 -1.77 12.23 -10.75
N GLY A 763 -1.88 11.64 -9.55
CA GLY A 763 -3.14 11.65 -8.82
C GLY A 763 -3.16 10.74 -7.60
N LEU A 764 -4.35 10.27 -7.23
CA LEU A 764 -4.58 9.32 -6.15
C LEU A 764 -5.13 8.00 -6.70
N LEU A 765 -4.57 6.91 -6.24
CA LEU A 765 -5.03 5.55 -6.50
C LEU A 765 -5.67 4.99 -5.23
N PHE A 766 -6.90 4.52 -5.34
CA PHE A 766 -7.62 3.76 -4.32
C PHE A 766 -7.65 2.29 -4.73
N PHE A 767 -7.27 1.43 -3.81
CA PHE A 767 -7.30 -0.02 -3.99
C PHE A 767 -7.78 -0.69 -2.69
N GLY A 768 -9.08 -0.95 -2.61
CA GLY A 768 -9.71 -1.33 -1.36
C GLY A 768 -9.54 -0.25 -0.30
N ASN A 769 -8.90 -0.60 0.80
CA ASN A 769 -8.62 0.35 1.90
C ASN A 769 -7.29 1.11 1.73
N VAL A 770 -6.57 0.86 0.64
CA VAL A 770 -5.27 1.48 0.37
C VAL A 770 -5.46 2.72 -0.48
N THR A 771 -4.91 3.86 -0.05
CA THR A 771 -4.92 5.11 -0.82
C THR A 771 -3.50 5.60 -1.01
N ILE A 772 -3.04 5.67 -2.26
CA ILE A 772 -1.65 5.99 -2.62
C ILE A 772 -1.63 7.14 -3.62
N PRO A 773 -0.88 8.21 -3.37
CA PRO A 773 -0.56 9.18 -4.41
C PRO A 773 0.39 8.54 -5.42
N PHE A 774 0.10 8.66 -6.70
CA PHE A 774 0.88 8.03 -7.75
C PHE A 774 1.34 9.00 -8.81
N VAL A 775 2.45 8.63 -9.46
CA VAL A 775 3.02 9.28 -10.63
C VAL A 775 3.24 8.24 -11.71
N ASP A 776 2.62 8.45 -12.85
CA ASP A 776 2.72 7.62 -14.02
C ASP A 776 3.21 8.42 -15.23
N ARG A 777 4.52 8.44 -15.43
CA ARG A 777 5.17 9.11 -16.56
C ARG A 777 5.66 8.09 -17.58
N PHE A 778 4.80 7.77 -18.52
CA PHE A 778 5.16 6.87 -19.59
C PHE A 778 6.16 7.53 -20.57
N PRO A 779 7.23 6.84 -21.02
CA PRO A 779 8.19 7.40 -21.95
C PRO A 779 7.57 7.76 -23.29
N LYS A 780 7.73 9.01 -23.70
CA LYS A 780 7.11 9.53 -24.94
C LYS A 780 7.74 9.01 -26.25
N ASN A 781 8.96 8.50 -26.16
CA ASN A 781 9.73 7.99 -27.30
C ASN A 781 9.43 6.53 -27.64
N THR A 782 8.36 5.95 -27.10
CA THR A 782 7.98 4.56 -27.33
C THR A 782 6.85 4.45 -28.35
N LYS A 783 6.80 3.36 -29.12
CA LYS A 783 5.72 3.06 -30.04
C LYS A 783 4.38 2.89 -29.30
N LEU A 784 4.42 2.27 -28.13
CA LEU A 784 3.25 2.13 -27.27
C LEU A 784 2.68 3.49 -26.85
N TYR A 785 3.52 4.48 -26.51
CA TYR A 785 3.05 5.82 -26.21
C TYR A 785 2.30 6.44 -27.39
N SER A 786 2.86 6.34 -28.61
CA SER A 786 2.27 6.91 -29.82
C SER A 786 0.87 6.33 -30.12
N ILE A 787 0.67 5.06 -29.83
CA ILE A 787 -0.60 4.36 -30.04
C ILE A 787 -1.63 4.76 -28.96
N MET A 788 -1.20 4.95 -27.73
CA MET A 788 -2.07 5.26 -26.60
C MET A 788 -2.42 6.75 -26.48
N THR A 789 -1.54 7.67 -26.95
CA THR A 789 -1.79 9.12 -26.81
C THR A 789 -3.01 9.55 -27.63
N THR A 790 -3.79 10.50 -27.06
CA THR A 790 -4.94 11.11 -27.74
C THR A 790 -4.61 12.52 -28.26
N ARG A 791 -3.43 13.07 -27.94
CA ARG A 791 -3.02 14.43 -28.31
C ARG A 791 -2.61 14.49 -29.79
N PRO A 792 -3.27 15.32 -30.62
CA PRO A 792 -2.93 15.44 -32.05
C PRO A 792 -1.48 15.87 -32.29
N GLU A 793 -0.99 16.85 -31.52
CA GLU A 793 0.37 17.41 -31.61
C GLU A 793 1.46 16.34 -31.37
N GLU A 794 1.21 15.40 -30.49
CA GLU A 794 2.16 14.33 -30.17
C GLU A 794 2.11 13.18 -31.21
N LYS A 795 1.04 13.06 -32.00
CA LYS A 795 0.92 12.11 -33.12
C LYS A 795 1.60 12.62 -34.40
N GLU A 796 1.57 13.92 -34.63
CA GLU A 796 2.20 14.54 -35.81
C GLU A 796 3.73 14.58 -35.70
N ALA A 797 4.26 14.87 -34.50
CA ALA A 797 5.70 14.92 -34.23
C ALA A 797 6.43 13.56 -34.38
N GLN A 798 5.71 12.46 -34.56
CA GLN A 798 6.30 11.11 -34.73
C GLN A 798 6.18 10.58 -36.16
N ASN A 799 5.43 11.29 -37.02
CA ASN A 799 5.33 10.99 -38.45
C ASN A 799 6.32 11.81 -39.29
N GLU A 800 7.00 12.77 -38.69
CA GLU A 800 8.18 13.47 -39.21
C GLU A 800 9.47 12.79 -38.72
#